data_1b5d6e4e5c7d6462f49f273a2f3be0a8
#
_entry.id   1b5d6e4e5c7d6462f49f273a2f3be0a8
#
_cell.length_a   1.000
_cell.length_b   1.000
_cell.length_c   1.000
_cell.angle_alpha   90.00
_cell.angle_beta   90.00
_cell.angle_gamma   90.00
#
_symmetry.space_group_name_H-M   'P 1'
#
loop_
_entity.id
_entity.type
_entity.pdbx_description
1 polymer ?
#
loop_
_entity_poly.entity_id
_entity_poly.type
_entity_poly.pdbx_seq_one_letter_code
_entity_poly.pdbx_strand_id
1 'polypeptide(L)'
;RDAAASIVEHNLYGLDIDDRAAQMAYFVVMMKGCQYDSRFLRRHLNPHVYAIQESGELTTDALGRLGKQESTAHALLDGFKNAKEYGSILQPKVTLAELDALQEQLREVDGASDMGSLTDQLVAGQIVNVLYPLIEQARMLVQKYDVVVTNPPYMGSSGMNARLSDYVKKYYPDSKSDLFAVFIERCAQMDKRGGYQAMITQHAWMFLSSFEKLRAKLQLIDTVNMAHLGARGFDEIGGEVVQTTSFVMRSSHTKGYKGTYCRLIDGDSEKAKAEMFVSGENRYVAEQDNFSKIPGSPVAYWANSNVFDAYLGSKVSKYYVVRNGISTGDNNKYLRLWHEIDREKTYWKPCNKGGPFRKWYGNNEYVVYWKNNGEEIRTSIDEKGRIKARLGGIEYSFTAGIEMSRITSGQLAFRMSPCGFVYESSTNDIYENGNGKLPYALGYFNSNVASQFLTLMNPTINIMPEDLRKLPFLVSEAKYTYVESCVEQNVSFCQSDWDSFETSWDFAEHPLVKWSHQLRDATSIGATMAYYYHGERPEVSCPVELCYLLWQGECNDRFAKLKVNEEELNRIFIDIYGLQDELTPEVEDKDVTVRRADLGRDIRSLISYAVGCIFGRYSLDKPGLAYAGGDWNPDQYHTFTPDADNVIPITDEEYFTDDLTGLFVAWVKKVFGAGSLEDNLAFIAKALGTKGTSPRAVIRNYFLN
;
A
#
# COMPACT_ATOMS: atom_id res chain seq x y z
N ARG A 1 -5.01 54.42 -6.40
CA ARG A 1 -3.75 54.78 -5.73
C ARG A 1 -3.88 54.62 -4.22
N ASP A 2 -4.85 55.33 -3.60
CA ASP A 2 -5.06 55.25 -2.15
C ASP A 2 -5.52 53.86 -1.69
N ALA A 3 -6.35 53.20 -2.49
CA ALA A 3 -6.74 51.81 -2.23
C ALA A 3 -5.53 50.85 -2.21
N ALA A 4 -4.56 51.02 -3.14
CA ALA A 4 -3.35 50.18 -3.16
C ALA A 4 -2.49 50.40 -1.91
N ALA A 5 -2.37 51.68 -1.47
CA ALA A 5 -1.66 51.99 -0.24
C ALA A 5 -2.36 51.39 0.99
N SER A 6 -3.68 51.57 1.10
CA SER A 6 -4.48 51.01 2.19
C SER A 6 -4.42 49.48 2.25
N ILE A 7 -4.44 48.80 1.09
CA ILE A 7 -4.33 47.36 1.04
C ILE A 7 -2.97 46.87 1.57
N VAL A 8 -1.88 47.53 1.14
CA VAL A 8 -0.54 47.15 1.57
C VAL A 8 -0.32 47.39 3.06
N GLU A 9 -0.88 48.48 3.58
CA GLU A 9 -0.68 48.89 4.97
C GLU A 9 -1.63 48.21 5.97
N HIS A 10 -2.83 47.76 5.52
CA HIS A 10 -3.85 47.28 6.45
C HIS A 10 -4.38 45.87 6.15
N ASN A 11 -4.13 45.31 4.97
CA ASN A 11 -4.76 44.05 4.57
C ASN A 11 -3.77 42.91 4.25
N LEU A 12 -2.49 43.22 3.95
CA LEU A 12 -1.49 42.21 3.60
C LEU A 12 -0.52 41.98 4.74
N TYR A 13 -0.41 40.72 5.13
CA TYR A 13 0.46 40.25 6.19
C TYR A 13 1.26 39.02 5.69
N GLY A 14 2.56 38.99 5.95
CA GLY A 14 3.43 37.87 5.52
C GLY A 14 4.47 37.53 6.56
N LEU A 15 4.61 36.22 6.85
CA LEU A 15 5.66 35.71 7.71
C LEU A 15 6.40 34.58 6.99
N ASP A 16 7.72 34.65 6.98
CA ASP A 16 8.57 33.59 6.51
C ASP A 16 9.64 33.26 7.55
N ILE A 17 10.18 32.06 7.53
CA ILE A 17 11.31 31.66 8.38
C ILE A 17 12.66 32.13 7.82
N ASP A 18 12.75 32.28 6.50
CA ASP A 18 13.96 32.74 5.79
C ASP A 18 13.95 34.25 5.59
N ASP A 19 15.03 34.91 6.03
CA ASP A 19 15.17 36.36 5.94
C ASP A 19 15.16 36.86 4.50
N ARG A 20 15.74 36.11 3.56
CA ARG A 20 15.80 36.45 2.13
C ARG A 20 14.44 36.31 1.45
N ALA A 21 13.69 35.25 1.81
CA ALA A 21 12.33 35.06 1.31
C ALA A 21 11.41 36.20 1.77
N ALA A 22 11.50 36.60 3.03
CA ALA A 22 10.75 37.74 3.54
C ALA A 22 11.13 39.07 2.85
N GLN A 23 12.42 39.34 2.64
CA GLN A 23 12.91 40.49 1.90
C GLN A 23 12.39 40.50 0.45
N MET A 24 12.43 39.35 -0.22
CA MET A 24 11.92 39.24 -1.58
C MET A 24 10.40 39.47 -1.63
N ALA A 25 9.65 38.90 -0.69
CA ALA A 25 8.19 39.09 -0.57
C ALA A 25 7.87 40.57 -0.34
N TYR A 26 8.58 41.23 0.58
CA TYR A 26 8.46 42.69 0.81
C TYR A 26 8.69 43.46 -0.48
N PHE A 27 9.80 43.18 -1.19
CA PHE A 27 10.12 43.87 -2.45
C PHE A 27 9.02 43.65 -3.50
N VAL A 28 8.52 42.40 -3.66
CA VAL A 28 7.46 42.11 -4.63
C VAL A 28 6.16 42.83 -4.30
N VAL A 29 5.76 42.92 -3.01
CA VAL A 29 4.58 43.70 -2.57
C VAL A 29 4.76 45.17 -2.92
N MET A 30 5.91 45.76 -2.64
CA MET A 30 6.19 47.19 -2.96
C MET A 30 6.18 47.41 -4.47
N MET A 31 6.79 46.55 -5.27
CA MET A 31 6.80 46.64 -6.74
C MET A 31 5.37 46.50 -7.30
N LYS A 32 4.54 45.60 -6.71
CA LYS A 32 3.13 45.52 -7.09
C LYS A 32 2.36 46.79 -6.81
N GLY A 33 2.61 47.43 -5.67
CA GLY A 33 2.06 48.77 -5.37
C GLY A 33 2.44 49.80 -6.41
N CYS A 34 3.70 49.79 -6.89
CA CYS A 34 4.17 50.72 -7.93
C CYS A 34 3.42 50.56 -9.27
N GLN A 35 2.86 49.41 -9.60
CA GLN A 35 2.03 49.24 -10.80
C GLN A 35 0.75 50.04 -10.77
N TYR A 36 0.23 50.37 -9.57
CA TYR A 36 -1.00 51.15 -9.37
C TYR A 36 -0.73 52.59 -9.03
N ASP A 37 0.45 52.90 -8.48
CA ASP A 37 0.87 54.25 -8.15
C ASP A 37 2.38 54.44 -8.41
N SER A 38 2.75 55.19 -9.45
CA SER A 38 4.15 55.49 -9.81
C SER A 38 4.94 56.21 -8.70
N ARG A 39 4.28 56.79 -7.71
CA ARG A 39 4.88 57.44 -6.55
C ARG A 39 4.80 56.61 -5.27
N PHE A 40 4.45 55.32 -5.37
CA PHE A 40 4.19 54.43 -4.24
C PHE A 40 5.34 54.41 -3.23
N LEU A 41 6.59 54.30 -3.69
CA LEU A 41 7.77 54.26 -2.82
C LEU A 41 7.99 55.59 -2.05
N ARG A 42 7.41 56.73 -2.49
CA ARG A 42 7.51 58.00 -1.79
C ARG A 42 6.48 58.17 -0.67
N ARG A 43 5.57 57.19 -0.52
CA ARG A 43 4.54 57.23 0.53
C ARG A 43 5.07 56.72 1.87
N HIS A 44 6.29 56.15 1.92
CA HIS A 44 6.90 55.61 3.13
C HIS A 44 6.01 54.58 3.87
N LEU A 45 5.30 53.72 3.11
CA LEU A 45 4.45 52.69 3.66
C LEU A 45 5.30 51.54 4.22
N ASN A 46 4.82 50.93 5.30
CA ASN A 46 5.46 49.76 5.94
C ASN A 46 4.57 48.53 5.77
N PRO A 47 4.79 47.69 4.73
CA PRO A 47 4.12 46.41 4.61
C PRO A 47 4.41 45.50 5.80
N HIS A 48 3.41 44.80 6.28
CA HIS A 48 3.57 43.81 7.36
C HIS A 48 4.13 42.47 6.81
N VAL A 49 5.35 42.49 6.30
CA VAL A 49 6.06 41.34 5.78
C VAL A 49 7.37 41.18 6.52
N TYR A 50 7.48 40.15 7.35
CA TYR A 50 8.61 39.96 8.25
C TYR A 50 9.19 38.56 8.15
N ALA A 51 10.52 38.48 8.39
CA ALA A 51 11.17 37.21 8.72
C ALA A 51 11.03 36.93 10.21
N ILE A 52 10.71 35.70 10.57
CA ILE A 52 10.65 35.29 11.98
C ILE A 52 12.04 35.42 12.59
N GLN A 53 12.14 36.12 13.73
CA GLN A 53 13.36 36.35 14.49
C GLN A 53 13.32 35.60 15.82
N GLU A 54 14.48 35.17 16.29
CA GLU A 54 14.62 34.62 17.63
C GLU A 54 14.65 35.75 18.67
N SER A 55 14.26 35.40 19.90
CA SER A 55 14.38 36.33 21.03
C SER A 55 15.86 36.59 21.35
N GLY A 56 16.21 37.88 21.54
CA GLY A 56 17.46 38.29 22.14
C GLY A 56 17.44 38.13 23.66
N GLU A 57 18.60 38.30 24.27
CA GLU A 57 18.71 38.34 25.75
C GLU A 57 18.57 39.77 26.26
N LEU A 58 17.75 39.95 27.30
CA LEU A 58 17.65 41.19 28.06
C LEU A 58 18.04 40.89 29.51
N THR A 59 18.74 41.84 30.12
CA THR A 59 19.11 41.74 31.54
C THR A 59 17.89 41.94 32.45
N THR A 60 17.92 41.40 33.66
CA THR A 60 16.86 41.57 34.65
C THR A 60 16.60 43.06 34.96
N ASP A 61 17.65 43.89 34.95
CA ASP A 61 17.50 45.36 35.11
C ASP A 61 16.74 45.99 33.94
N ALA A 62 17.05 45.59 32.70
CA ALA A 62 16.34 46.04 31.52
C ALA A 62 14.87 45.64 31.57
N LEU A 63 14.53 44.42 31.93
CA LEU A 63 13.17 43.92 32.07
C LEU A 63 12.40 44.62 33.18
N GLY A 64 13.04 44.90 34.33
CA GLY A 64 12.46 45.64 35.46
C GLY A 64 11.98 47.04 35.08
N ARG A 65 12.61 47.68 34.06
CA ARG A 65 12.16 49.00 33.55
C ARG A 65 10.81 48.99 32.84
N LEU A 66 10.34 47.80 32.45
CA LEU A 66 9.03 47.59 31.84
C LEU A 66 7.88 47.57 32.87
N GLY A 67 8.21 47.57 34.16
CA GLY A 67 7.21 47.65 35.23
C GLY A 67 6.13 46.59 35.13
N LYS A 68 4.88 46.97 34.97
CA LYS A 68 3.76 46.02 34.89
C LYS A 68 3.79 45.10 33.67
N GLN A 69 4.56 45.46 32.63
CA GLN A 69 4.67 44.71 31.39
C GLN A 69 5.86 43.72 31.39
N GLU A 70 6.62 43.61 32.48
CA GLU A 70 7.74 42.68 32.62
C GLU A 70 7.34 41.24 32.36
N SER A 71 6.20 40.79 32.88
CA SER A 71 5.68 39.44 32.68
C SER A 71 5.31 39.16 31.21
N THR A 72 4.75 40.12 30.52
CA THR A 72 4.41 40.04 29.09
C THR A 72 5.69 39.97 28.25
N ALA A 73 6.70 40.77 28.58
CA ALA A 73 8.00 40.72 27.91
C ALA A 73 8.70 39.38 28.12
N HIS A 74 8.68 38.80 29.33
CA HIS A 74 9.17 37.48 29.58
C HIS A 74 8.45 36.39 28.76
N ALA A 75 7.12 36.42 28.73
CA ALA A 75 6.32 35.48 27.94
C ALA A 75 6.63 35.56 26.44
N LEU A 76 6.90 36.79 25.95
CA LEU A 76 7.26 37.05 24.57
C LEU A 76 8.66 36.52 24.25
N LEU A 77 9.67 36.82 25.10
CA LEU A 77 11.03 36.30 24.93
C LEU A 77 11.08 34.77 24.98
N ASP A 78 10.42 34.16 25.95
CA ASP A 78 10.33 32.71 26.07
C ASP A 78 9.60 32.08 24.86
N GLY A 79 8.54 32.72 24.38
CA GLY A 79 7.76 32.27 23.23
C GLY A 79 8.56 32.25 21.92
N PHE A 80 9.49 33.18 21.74
CA PHE A 80 10.33 33.30 20.56
C PHE A 80 11.72 32.64 20.70
N LYS A 81 11.99 31.98 21.79
CA LYS A 81 13.18 31.19 21.95
C LYS A 81 13.14 30.01 20.96
N ASN A 82 14.14 29.90 20.11
CA ASN A 82 14.21 28.98 18.97
C ASN A 82 13.12 29.20 17.90
N ALA A 83 12.68 30.42 17.69
CA ALA A 83 11.63 30.77 16.74
C ALA A 83 12.00 30.37 15.29
N LYS A 84 13.27 30.43 14.92
CA LYS A 84 13.80 29.96 13.63
C LYS A 84 13.65 28.46 13.39
N GLU A 85 13.44 27.66 14.47
CA GLU A 85 13.12 26.22 14.37
C GLU A 85 11.62 25.97 14.09
N TYR A 86 10.77 26.82 14.67
CA TYR A 86 9.30 26.60 14.67
C TYR A 86 8.58 27.37 13.57
N GLY A 87 9.11 28.52 13.17
CA GLY A 87 8.50 29.35 12.14
C GLY A 87 7.07 29.78 12.48
N SER A 88 6.20 29.84 11.47
CA SER A 88 4.82 30.30 11.61
C SER A 88 3.90 29.38 12.43
N ILE A 89 4.37 28.19 12.82
CA ILE A 89 3.58 27.30 13.70
C ILE A 89 3.67 27.70 15.18
N LEU A 90 4.48 28.73 15.53
CA LEU A 90 4.54 29.29 16.87
C LEU A 90 3.17 29.70 17.39
N GLN A 91 2.94 29.46 18.68
CA GLN A 91 1.76 29.91 19.43
C GLN A 91 2.20 30.78 20.61
N PRO A 92 2.46 32.07 20.40
CA PRO A 92 2.80 32.99 21.48
C PRO A 92 1.68 33.05 22.53
N LYS A 93 2.05 32.99 23.81
CA LYS A 93 1.12 33.01 24.93
C LYS A 93 0.86 34.46 25.40
N VAL A 94 0.49 35.32 24.49
CA VAL A 94 0.19 36.71 24.71
C VAL A 94 -1.07 37.08 23.93
N THR A 95 -1.82 38.06 24.41
CA THR A 95 -3.01 38.63 23.76
C THR A 95 -2.66 39.91 23.04
N LEU A 96 -3.53 40.34 22.10
CA LEU A 96 -3.36 41.63 21.41
C LEU A 96 -3.34 42.80 22.40
N ALA A 97 -4.19 42.79 23.44
CA ALA A 97 -4.23 43.81 24.47
C ALA A 97 -2.94 43.91 25.30
N GLU A 98 -2.32 42.76 25.62
CA GLU A 98 -1.01 42.70 26.31
C GLU A 98 0.10 43.25 25.41
N LEU A 99 0.07 42.93 24.10
CA LEU A 99 1.02 43.47 23.13
C LEU A 99 0.88 44.97 22.95
N ASP A 100 -0.37 45.50 22.92
CA ASP A 100 -0.63 46.92 22.83
C ASP A 100 -0.10 47.68 24.08
N ALA A 101 -0.34 47.10 25.28
CA ALA A 101 0.15 47.65 26.54
C ALA A 101 1.68 47.63 26.64
N LEU A 102 2.32 46.53 26.17
CA LEU A 102 3.77 46.46 26.12
C LEU A 102 4.37 47.44 25.10
N GLN A 103 3.75 47.60 23.95
CA GLN A 103 4.20 48.55 22.92
C GLN A 103 4.12 50.00 23.42
N GLU A 104 3.07 50.38 24.18
CA GLU A 104 2.97 51.69 24.78
C GLU A 104 4.06 51.90 25.86
N GLN A 105 4.29 50.89 26.71
CA GLN A 105 5.38 50.95 27.70
C GLN A 105 6.76 51.11 27.03
N LEU A 106 6.99 50.49 25.87
CA LEU A 106 8.24 50.67 25.12
C LEU A 106 8.41 52.12 24.63
N ARG A 107 7.32 52.78 24.18
CA ARG A 107 7.35 54.21 23.79
C ARG A 107 7.70 55.11 24.98
N GLU A 108 7.14 54.80 26.15
CA GLU A 108 7.45 55.57 27.38
C GLU A 108 8.94 55.38 27.79
N VAL A 109 9.48 54.16 27.71
CA VAL A 109 10.88 53.86 28.02
C VAL A 109 11.80 54.56 27.02
N ASP A 110 11.49 54.53 25.75
CA ASP A 110 12.25 55.21 24.70
C ASP A 110 12.25 56.73 24.89
N GLY A 111 11.08 57.35 25.08
CA GLY A 111 10.93 58.78 25.31
C GLY A 111 11.56 59.29 26.61
N ALA A 112 11.52 58.49 27.68
CA ALA A 112 12.19 58.82 28.95
C ALA A 112 13.72 58.78 28.86
N SER A 113 14.26 57.98 27.96
CA SER A 113 15.68 57.82 27.74
C SER A 113 16.34 59.04 27.14
N ASP A 114 15.62 59.84 26.36
CA ASP A 114 16.13 61.07 25.72
C ASP A 114 16.62 62.12 26.75
N MET A 115 16.09 62.09 27.98
CA MET A 115 16.48 62.96 29.07
C MET A 115 17.42 62.27 30.10
N GLY A 116 17.75 60.98 29.88
CA GLY A 116 18.54 60.19 30.81
C GLY A 116 20.06 60.18 30.56
N SER A 117 20.78 59.44 31.37
CA SER A 117 22.19 59.19 31.14
C SER A 117 22.47 58.39 29.86
N LEU A 118 23.70 58.42 29.35
CA LEU A 118 24.09 57.60 28.17
C LEU A 118 23.81 56.11 28.40
N THR A 119 23.97 55.66 29.65
CA THR A 119 23.67 54.28 30.04
C THR A 119 22.16 53.99 29.92
N ASP A 120 21.29 54.93 30.30
CA ASP A 120 19.85 54.77 30.20
C ASP A 120 19.40 54.74 28.73
N GLN A 121 20.01 55.54 27.88
CA GLN A 121 19.76 55.52 26.42
C GLN A 121 20.17 54.21 25.78
N LEU A 122 21.33 53.66 26.16
CA LEU A 122 21.81 52.37 25.67
C LEU A 122 20.89 51.20 26.08
N VAL A 123 20.44 51.16 27.33
CA VAL A 123 19.53 50.12 27.84
C VAL A 123 18.15 50.25 27.19
N ALA A 124 17.59 51.46 27.07
CA ALA A 124 16.33 51.69 26.40
C ALA A 124 16.40 51.25 24.94
N GLY A 125 17.46 51.63 24.21
CA GLY A 125 17.67 51.18 22.82
C GLY A 125 17.78 49.68 22.69
N GLN A 126 18.44 49.01 23.65
CA GLN A 126 18.52 47.54 23.67
C GLN A 126 17.12 46.90 23.85
N ILE A 127 16.31 47.39 24.79
CA ILE A 127 14.96 46.94 25.05
C ILE A 127 14.09 47.04 23.80
N VAL A 128 14.08 48.21 23.18
CA VAL A 128 13.28 48.53 21.99
C VAL A 128 13.72 47.66 20.82
N ASN A 129 15.02 47.55 20.54
CA ASN A 129 15.55 46.76 19.43
C ASN A 129 15.26 45.25 19.57
N VAL A 130 15.19 44.74 20.79
CA VAL A 130 14.87 43.30 21.04
C VAL A 130 13.35 43.07 20.99
N LEU A 131 12.55 43.90 21.68
CA LEU A 131 11.13 43.60 21.87
C LEU A 131 10.24 44.08 20.72
N TYR A 132 10.57 45.17 20.04
CA TYR A 132 9.70 45.74 19.00
C TYR A 132 9.47 44.76 17.84
N PRO A 133 10.51 44.14 17.26
CA PRO A 133 10.31 43.12 16.21
C PRO A 133 9.50 41.91 16.68
N LEU A 134 9.67 41.49 17.95
CA LEU A 134 8.93 40.35 18.51
C LEU A 134 7.45 40.68 18.73
N ILE A 135 7.14 41.92 19.14
CA ILE A 135 5.74 42.42 19.26
C ILE A 135 5.02 42.37 17.92
N GLU A 136 5.65 42.88 16.86
CA GLU A 136 5.05 42.86 15.52
C GLU A 136 4.80 41.43 15.03
N GLN A 137 5.76 40.54 15.18
CA GLN A 137 5.59 39.16 14.79
C GLN A 137 4.57 38.41 15.66
N ALA A 138 4.59 38.63 16.98
CA ALA A 138 3.60 38.05 17.89
C ALA A 138 2.19 38.51 17.53
N ARG A 139 2.03 39.81 17.22
CA ARG A 139 0.75 40.37 16.76
C ARG A 139 0.23 39.65 15.54
N MET A 140 1.09 39.41 14.54
CA MET A 140 0.72 38.65 13.33
C MET A 140 0.37 37.18 13.62
N LEU A 141 1.00 36.56 14.59
CA LEU A 141 0.73 35.15 14.97
C LEU A 141 -0.54 35.00 15.82
N VAL A 142 -0.99 36.07 16.52
CA VAL A 142 -2.14 36.00 17.45
C VAL A 142 -3.43 36.54 16.82
N GLN A 143 -3.33 37.55 15.94
CA GLN A 143 -4.51 38.12 15.29
C GLN A 143 -5.20 37.15 14.35
N LYS A 144 -6.45 37.45 13.99
CA LYS A 144 -7.27 36.64 13.12
C LYS A 144 -7.44 37.26 11.75
N TYR A 145 -7.45 36.44 10.72
CA TYR A 145 -7.47 36.84 9.32
C TYR A 145 -8.76 36.42 8.62
N ASP A 146 -9.15 37.13 7.59
CA ASP A 146 -10.26 36.73 6.70
C ASP A 146 -9.82 35.66 5.74
N VAL A 147 -8.54 35.65 5.35
CA VAL A 147 -7.94 34.63 4.47
C VAL A 147 -6.51 34.33 4.92
N VAL A 148 -6.17 33.05 5.03
CA VAL A 148 -4.81 32.56 5.26
C VAL A 148 -4.40 31.66 4.11
N VAL A 149 -3.27 31.97 3.44
CA VAL A 149 -2.77 31.23 2.28
C VAL A 149 -1.32 30.82 2.49
N THR A 150 -0.99 29.57 2.23
CA THR A 150 0.40 29.10 2.31
C THR A 150 0.64 27.85 1.46
N ASN A 151 1.91 27.65 1.09
CA ASN A 151 2.44 26.37 0.61
C ASN A 151 3.40 25.87 1.70
N PRO A 152 2.95 24.99 2.61
CA PRO A 152 3.73 24.55 3.75
C PRO A 152 4.85 23.60 3.35
N PRO A 153 5.90 23.45 4.19
CA PRO A 153 6.95 22.46 3.95
C PRO A 153 6.41 21.03 4.12
N TYR A 154 6.88 20.11 3.26
CA TYR A 154 6.60 18.68 3.32
C TYR A 154 7.72 17.98 4.07
N MET A 155 7.55 17.85 5.39
CA MET A 155 8.54 17.25 6.27
C MET A 155 7.86 16.30 7.26
N GLY A 156 7.99 15.02 6.98
CA GLY A 156 7.50 13.97 7.87
C GLY A 156 8.23 13.96 9.23
N SER A 157 7.61 13.37 10.24
CA SER A 157 8.14 13.35 11.62
C SER A 157 9.55 12.75 11.74
N SER A 158 9.98 11.88 10.82
CA SER A 158 11.33 11.33 10.76
C SER A 158 12.39 12.34 10.28
N GLY A 159 11.99 13.38 9.56
CA GLY A 159 12.85 14.48 9.10
C GLY A 159 12.97 15.63 10.10
N MET A 160 12.13 15.67 11.13
CA MET A 160 12.15 16.72 12.15
C MET A 160 13.29 16.48 13.15
N ASN A 161 14.02 17.53 13.52
CA ASN A 161 14.94 17.45 14.63
C ASN A 161 14.20 17.28 15.98
N ALA A 162 14.92 16.98 17.04
CA ALA A 162 14.34 16.69 18.35
C ALA A 162 13.46 17.84 18.89
N ARG A 163 13.91 19.09 18.75
CA ARG A 163 13.21 20.27 19.28
C ARG A 163 11.88 20.50 18.53
N LEU A 164 11.91 20.49 17.21
CA LEU A 164 10.72 20.64 16.37
C LEU A 164 9.73 19.49 16.63
N SER A 165 10.23 18.24 16.70
CA SER A 165 9.42 17.06 16.98
C SER A 165 8.71 17.16 18.34
N ASP A 166 9.40 17.61 19.38
CA ASP A 166 8.82 17.76 20.72
C ASP A 166 7.81 18.91 20.77
N TYR A 167 8.10 20.02 20.08
CA TYR A 167 7.16 21.14 19.94
C TYR A 167 5.86 20.70 19.25
N VAL A 168 5.97 20.03 18.10
CA VAL A 168 4.83 19.56 17.31
C VAL A 168 4.02 18.52 18.10
N LYS A 169 4.65 17.55 18.77
CA LYS A 169 3.95 16.59 19.63
C LYS A 169 3.17 17.26 20.76
N LYS A 170 3.70 18.36 21.33
CA LYS A 170 3.09 19.08 22.45
C LYS A 170 1.91 19.93 22.01
N TYR A 171 2.06 20.69 20.93
CA TYR A 171 1.08 21.71 20.52
C TYR A 171 0.12 21.25 19.40
N TYR A 172 0.53 20.25 18.61
CA TYR A 172 -0.22 19.71 17.47
C TYR A 172 -0.27 18.18 17.46
N PRO A 173 -0.75 17.53 18.55
CA PRO A 173 -0.70 16.08 18.70
C PRO A 173 -1.49 15.33 17.62
N ASP A 174 -2.50 15.96 17.01
CA ASP A 174 -3.40 15.36 16.04
C ASP A 174 -2.90 15.44 14.59
N SER A 175 -1.94 16.35 14.33
CA SER A 175 -1.34 16.59 13.01
C SER A 175 0.18 16.34 12.97
N LYS A 176 0.77 15.87 14.05
CA LYS A 176 2.23 15.73 14.30
C LYS A 176 3.00 14.87 13.30
N SER A 177 2.32 14.14 12.42
CA SER A 177 2.96 13.19 11.51
C SER A 177 3.72 13.87 10.37
N ASP A 178 3.30 15.07 9.97
CA ASP A 178 3.98 15.87 8.94
C ASP A 178 3.71 17.37 9.15
N LEU A 179 4.67 18.23 8.78
CA LEU A 179 4.53 19.68 8.94
C LEU A 179 3.38 20.27 8.11
N PHE A 180 3.13 19.80 6.89
CA PHE A 180 1.98 20.32 6.12
C PHE A 180 0.66 20.14 6.88
N ALA A 181 0.51 19.04 7.61
CA ALA A 181 -0.69 18.78 8.40
C ALA A 181 -0.76 19.71 9.63
N VAL A 182 0.38 20.00 10.26
CA VAL A 182 0.48 21.01 11.32
C VAL A 182 0.06 22.37 10.80
N PHE A 183 0.47 22.75 9.60
CA PHE A 183 0.07 24.03 8.99
C PHE A 183 -1.42 24.08 8.67
N ILE A 184 -2.05 22.99 8.21
CA ILE A 184 -3.52 22.94 8.04
C ILE A 184 -4.22 23.25 9.36
N GLU A 185 -3.78 22.63 10.47
CA GLU A 185 -4.35 22.88 11.80
C GLU A 185 -4.06 24.30 12.29
N ARG A 186 -2.84 24.79 12.09
CA ARG A 186 -2.42 26.13 12.51
C ARG A 186 -3.17 27.23 11.78
N CYS A 187 -3.29 27.16 10.47
CA CYS A 187 -3.98 28.17 9.68
C CYS A 187 -5.48 28.23 10.02
N ALA A 188 -6.13 27.08 10.25
CA ALA A 188 -7.50 27.07 10.76
C ALA A 188 -7.64 27.80 12.12
N GLN A 189 -6.59 27.77 12.95
CA GLN A 189 -6.55 28.54 14.20
C GLN A 189 -6.32 30.06 13.97
N MET A 190 -5.79 30.47 12.82
CA MET A 190 -5.55 31.87 12.48
C MET A 190 -6.74 32.53 11.77
N ASP A 191 -7.68 31.76 11.26
CA ASP A 191 -8.86 32.26 10.58
C ASP A 191 -9.85 32.94 11.54
N LYS A 192 -10.55 33.97 11.08
CA LYS A 192 -11.80 34.42 11.65
C LYS A 192 -12.90 33.39 11.46
N ARG A 193 -13.93 33.42 12.25
CA ARG A 193 -15.12 32.61 12.01
C ARG A 193 -15.74 32.99 10.65
N GLY A 194 -15.85 32.02 9.73
CA GLY A 194 -16.28 32.23 8.36
C GLY A 194 -15.17 32.75 7.42
N GLY A 195 -13.94 32.91 7.90
CA GLY A 195 -12.75 33.14 7.09
C GLY A 195 -12.33 31.92 6.31
N TYR A 196 -11.31 32.05 5.47
CA TYR A 196 -10.88 31.03 4.54
C TYR A 196 -9.40 30.70 4.72
N GLN A 197 -9.08 29.41 4.62
CA GLN A 197 -7.71 28.96 4.39
C GLN A 197 -7.58 28.32 3.02
N ALA A 198 -6.46 28.57 2.33
CA ALA A 198 -6.14 27.97 1.04
C ALA A 198 -4.71 27.47 1.02
N MET A 199 -4.52 26.23 0.58
CA MET A 199 -3.19 25.60 0.56
C MET A 199 -3.04 24.67 -0.63
N ILE A 200 -1.76 24.38 -0.95
CA ILE A 200 -1.37 23.19 -1.69
C ILE A 200 -0.51 22.34 -0.75
N THR A 201 -0.87 21.06 -0.58
CA THR A 201 -0.22 20.13 0.35
C THR A 201 -0.05 18.76 -0.26
N GLN A 202 0.70 17.88 0.40
CA GLN A 202 0.56 16.45 0.10
C GLN A 202 -0.87 15.97 0.38
N HIS A 203 -1.39 15.05 -0.43
CA HIS A 203 -2.76 14.54 -0.31
C HIS A 203 -2.93 13.48 0.82
N ALA A 204 -1.83 13.02 1.42
CA ALA A 204 -1.82 11.92 2.40
C ALA A 204 -2.79 12.13 3.58
N TRP A 205 -3.02 13.38 4.00
CA TRP A 205 -3.98 13.68 5.08
C TRP A 205 -5.43 13.31 4.74
N MET A 206 -5.77 13.21 3.46
CA MET A 206 -7.12 12.84 3.02
C MET A 206 -7.48 11.41 3.40
N PHE A 207 -6.50 10.50 3.54
CA PHE A 207 -6.73 9.06 3.62
C PHE A 207 -6.03 8.36 4.78
N LEU A 208 -4.74 8.68 5.08
CA LEU A 208 -3.95 7.92 6.02
C LEU A 208 -4.51 7.98 7.45
N SER A 209 -4.45 6.85 8.16
CA SER A 209 -4.90 6.72 9.55
C SER A 209 -4.17 7.63 10.53
N SER A 210 -2.90 8.00 10.23
CA SER A 210 -2.12 8.93 11.04
C SER A 210 -2.72 10.35 11.11
N PHE A 211 -3.62 10.69 10.16
CA PHE A 211 -4.31 11.98 10.10
C PHE A 211 -5.81 11.89 10.42
N GLU A 212 -6.30 10.76 10.92
CA GLU A 212 -7.71 10.57 11.26
C GLU A 212 -8.23 11.66 12.22
N LYS A 213 -7.46 11.99 13.26
CA LYS A 213 -7.83 13.02 14.23
C LYS A 213 -7.84 14.42 13.62
N LEU A 214 -6.91 14.70 12.69
CA LEU A 214 -6.94 15.95 11.93
C LEU A 214 -8.21 16.03 11.07
N ARG A 215 -8.56 14.97 10.34
CA ARG A 215 -9.80 14.92 9.55
C ARG A 215 -11.05 15.14 10.41
N ALA A 216 -11.08 14.58 11.62
CA ALA A 216 -12.18 14.83 12.55
C ALA A 216 -12.32 16.32 12.93
N LYS A 217 -11.21 17.06 13.06
CA LYS A 217 -11.23 18.53 13.25
C LYS A 217 -11.70 19.25 11.99
N LEU A 218 -11.26 18.82 10.82
CA LEU A 218 -11.62 19.43 9.55
C LEU A 218 -13.10 19.24 9.18
N GLN A 219 -13.79 18.28 9.79
CA GLN A 219 -15.25 18.17 9.66
C GLN A 219 -16.03 19.32 10.32
N LEU A 220 -15.38 20.12 11.15
CA LEU A 220 -15.97 21.31 11.77
C LEU A 220 -15.84 22.58 10.91
N ILE A 221 -15.27 22.44 9.70
CA ILE A 221 -15.10 23.53 8.72
C ILE A 221 -15.52 23.00 7.34
N ASP A 222 -16.00 23.88 6.46
CA ASP A 222 -16.46 23.49 5.13
C ASP A 222 -15.32 23.45 4.11
N THR A 223 -15.16 22.36 3.39
CA THR A 223 -14.34 22.34 2.17
C THR A 223 -15.11 22.98 1.04
N VAL A 224 -14.70 24.20 0.62
CA VAL A 224 -15.37 24.97 -0.43
C VAL A 224 -15.06 24.37 -1.80
N ASN A 225 -13.78 24.20 -2.09
CA ASN A 225 -13.32 23.48 -3.27
C ASN A 225 -11.99 22.76 -3.00
N MET A 226 -11.74 21.75 -3.83
CA MET A 226 -10.51 20.97 -3.80
C MET A 226 -10.13 20.51 -5.21
N ALA A 227 -8.86 20.65 -5.57
CA ALA A 227 -8.26 20.05 -6.74
C ALA A 227 -7.30 18.94 -6.30
N HIS A 228 -7.69 17.67 -6.49
CA HIS A 228 -6.87 16.51 -6.16
C HIS A 228 -5.94 16.23 -7.33
N LEU A 229 -4.72 16.75 -7.26
CA LEU A 229 -3.73 16.71 -8.33
C LEU A 229 -3.04 15.34 -8.44
N GLY A 230 -2.84 14.64 -7.32
CA GLY A 230 -2.08 13.39 -7.30
C GLY A 230 -0.60 13.59 -7.61
N ALA A 231 0.01 12.58 -8.24
CA ALA A 231 1.38 12.63 -8.72
C ALA A 231 1.52 13.62 -9.90
N ARG A 232 2.74 14.09 -10.16
CA ARG A 232 3.04 15.00 -11.29
C ARG A 232 2.18 16.27 -11.32
N GLY A 233 1.85 16.80 -10.14
CA GLY A 233 1.25 18.13 -10.00
C GLY A 233 2.25 19.26 -10.24
N PHE A 234 3.55 18.94 -10.28
CA PHE A 234 4.68 19.80 -10.63
C PHE A 234 5.62 19.02 -11.55
N ASP A 235 5.86 19.51 -12.75
CA ASP A 235 6.69 18.82 -13.75
C ASP A 235 8.18 18.74 -13.34
N GLU A 236 8.64 19.68 -12.49
CA GLU A 236 10.02 19.72 -11.98
C GLU A 236 10.30 18.66 -10.90
N ILE A 237 9.27 18.13 -10.24
CA ILE A 237 9.42 17.10 -9.22
C ILE A 237 9.30 15.72 -9.88
N GLY A 238 10.44 15.10 -10.17
CA GLY A 238 10.49 13.79 -10.80
C GLY A 238 9.88 12.68 -9.94
N GLY A 239 9.09 11.80 -10.58
CA GLY A 239 8.58 10.57 -10.00
C GLY A 239 7.22 10.68 -9.31
N GLU A 240 6.74 9.55 -8.81
CA GLU A 240 5.44 9.43 -8.13
C GLU A 240 5.50 9.71 -6.62
N VAL A 241 6.63 10.23 -6.14
CA VAL A 241 6.95 10.34 -4.70
C VAL A 241 6.09 11.39 -3.99
N VAL A 242 5.76 12.50 -4.66
CA VAL A 242 4.96 13.59 -4.09
C VAL A 242 3.62 13.67 -4.79
N GLN A 243 2.57 13.31 -4.07
CA GLN A 243 1.19 13.43 -4.54
C GLN A 243 0.50 14.57 -3.80
N THR A 244 -0.08 15.51 -4.55
CA THR A 244 -0.57 16.78 -4.00
C THR A 244 -2.06 16.99 -4.15
N THR A 245 -2.59 17.87 -3.32
CA THR A 245 -3.94 18.44 -3.41
C THR A 245 -3.90 19.93 -3.08
N SER A 246 -4.70 20.72 -3.80
CA SER A 246 -4.96 22.10 -3.49
C SER A 246 -6.39 22.26 -3.02
N PHE A 247 -6.62 23.09 -2.00
CA PHE A 247 -7.95 23.26 -1.43
C PHE A 247 -8.19 24.65 -0.88
N VAL A 248 -9.47 25.00 -0.79
CA VAL A 248 -9.98 26.15 -0.05
C VAL A 248 -10.99 25.64 0.97
N MET A 249 -10.78 25.95 2.24
CA MET A 249 -11.69 25.63 3.34
C MET A 249 -12.20 26.91 4.00
N ARG A 250 -13.42 26.89 4.52
CA ARG A 250 -14.06 27.97 5.25
C ARG A 250 -14.16 27.60 6.72
N SER A 251 -13.65 28.42 7.62
CA SER A 251 -13.62 28.24 9.08
C SER A 251 -15.01 28.40 9.73
N SER A 252 -16.00 27.71 9.17
CA SER A 252 -17.34 27.49 9.71
C SER A 252 -17.93 26.27 9.06
N HIS A 253 -18.82 25.54 9.78
CA HIS A 253 -19.51 24.40 9.22
C HIS A 253 -20.99 24.68 9.05
N THR A 254 -21.53 24.32 7.88
CA THR A 254 -22.95 24.38 7.54
C THR A 254 -23.41 22.95 7.25
N LYS A 255 -24.33 22.42 8.06
CA LYS A 255 -24.87 21.07 7.85
C LYS A 255 -25.42 20.91 6.43
N GLY A 256 -25.02 19.80 5.77
CA GLY A 256 -25.40 19.51 4.40
C GLY A 256 -24.70 20.39 3.34
N TYR A 257 -23.62 21.10 3.72
CA TYR A 257 -22.83 21.86 2.76
C TYR A 257 -22.18 20.95 1.73
N LYS A 258 -22.31 21.32 0.46
CA LYS A 258 -21.75 20.58 -0.68
C LYS A 258 -20.55 21.33 -1.26
N GLY A 259 -19.37 20.79 -1.04
CA GLY A 259 -18.13 21.27 -1.65
C GLY A 259 -17.96 20.77 -3.10
N THR A 260 -17.11 21.47 -3.86
CA THR A 260 -16.73 21.09 -5.22
C THR A 260 -15.34 20.46 -5.24
N TYR A 261 -15.20 19.28 -5.83
CA TYR A 261 -13.96 18.54 -5.91
C TYR A 261 -13.63 18.21 -7.37
N CYS A 262 -12.38 18.46 -7.78
CA CYS A 262 -11.88 18.08 -9.10
C CYS A 262 -10.84 16.97 -8.95
N ARG A 263 -11.10 15.82 -9.54
CA ARG A 263 -10.17 14.68 -9.54
C ARG A 263 -9.29 14.74 -10.77
N LEU A 264 -8.02 15.10 -10.60
CA LEU A 264 -7.05 15.33 -11.68
C LEU A 264 -5.88 14.33 -11.63
N ILE A 265 -6.04 13.23 -10.87
CA ILE A 265 -4.96 12.27 -10.65
C ILE A 265 -4.56 11.50 -11.91
N ASP A 266 -5.47 11.36 -12.87
CA ASP A 266 -5.28 10.61 -14.12
C ASP A 266 -4.49 11.42 -15.18
N GLY A 267 -4.32 12.73 -14.99
CA GLY A 267 -3.46 13.56 -15.84
C GLY A 267 -1.98 13.26 -15.58
N ASP A 268 -1.22 13.07 -16.64
CA ASP A 268 0.19 12.66 -16.60
C ASP A 268 1.20 13.84 -16.54
N SER A 269 0.72 15.07 -16.65
CA SER A 269 1.51 16.31 -16.66
C SER A 269 0.72 17.49 -16.07
N GLU A 270 1.43 18.56 -15.68
CA GLU A 270 0.81 19.81 -15.24
C GLU A 270 -0.17 20.35 -16.29
N LYS A 271 0.22 20.33 -17.55
CA LYS A 271 -0.61 20.79 -18.67
C LYS A 271 -1.89 19.95 -18.81
N ALA A 272 -1.80 18.63 -18.79
CA ALA A 272 -2.96 17.74 -18.87
C ALA A 272 -3.94 17.99 -17.71
N LYS A 273 -3.42 18.16 -16.49
CA LYS A 273 -4.24 18.48 -15.31
C LYS A 273 -4.92 19.83 -15.42
N ALA A 274 -4.24 20.83 -15.96
CA ALA A 274 -4.82 22.15 -16.20
C ALA A 274 -5.95 22.09 -17.26
N GLU A 275 -5.76 21.35 -18.32
CA GLU A 275 -6.78 21.12 -19.36
C GLU A 275 -8.00 20.37 -18.78
N MET A 276 -7.79 19.30 -18.00
CA MET A 276 -8.87 18.58 -17.29
C MET A 276 -9.63 19.50 -16.32
N PHE A 277 -8.93 20.37 -15.59
CA PHE A 277 -9.56 21.32 -14.68
C PHE A 277 -10.46 22.32 -15.42
N VAL A 278 -9.99 22.86 -16.55
CA VAL A 278 -10.72 23.83 -17.35
C VAL A 278 -11.91 23.17 -18.06
N SER A 279 -11.75 21.96 -18.60
CA SER A 279 -12.85 21.19 -19.24
C SER A 279 -13.96 20.83 -18.25
N GLY A 280 -13.63 20.74 -16.96
CA GLY A 280 -14.56 20.32 -15.91
C GLY A 280 -14.76 18.80 -15.83
N GLU A 281 -13.92 18.01 -16.49
CA GLU A 281 -13.90 16.57 -16.36
C GLU A 281 -13.60 16.16 -14.92
N ASN A 282 -14.20 15.05 -14.48
CA ASN A 282 -14.00 14.50 -13.14
C ASN A 282 -14.29 15.50 -12.00
N ARG A 283 -15.31 16.37 -12.20
CA ARG A 283 -15.79 17.30 -11.18
C ARG A 283 -16.94 16.67 -10.39
N TYR A 284 -16.77 16.64 -9.06
CA TYR A 284 -17.71 16.07 -8.10
C TYR A 284 -18.26 17.16 -7.18
N VAL A 285 -19.51 17.01 -6.78
CA VAL A 285 -20.14 17.83 -5.74
C VAL A 285 -20.52 16.88 -4.61
N ALA A 286 -19.86 16.98 -3.49
CA ALA A 286 -20.03 16.06 -2.38
C ALA A 286 -20.36 16.78 -1.06
N GLU A 287 -21.25 16.15 -0.29
CA GLU A 287 -21.58 16.54 1.06
C GLU A 287 -20.55 15.95 2.03
N GLN A 288 -19.74 16.79 2.64
CA GLN A 288 -18.63 16.42 3.50
C GLN A 288 -19.07 15.60 4.73
N ASP A 289 -20.30 15.83 5.25
CA ASP A 289 -20.83 15.10 6.41
C ASP A 289 -20.86 13.58 6.18
N ASN A 290 -21.02 13.16 4.92
CA ASN A 290 -21.01 11.74 4.54
C ASN A 290 -19.66 11.05 4.76
N PHE A 291 -18.55 11.78 4.73
CA PHE A 291 -17.23 11.18 4.92
C PHE A 291 -17.08 10.55 6.31
N SER A 292 -17.80 11.07 7.31
CA SER A 292 -17.83 10.52 8.67
C SER A 292 -18.46 9.13 8.77
N LYS A 293 -19.25 8.71 7.77
CA LYS A 293 -19.85 7.37 7.70
C LYS A 293 -18.80 6.30 7.46
N ILE A 294 -17.70 6.65 6.78
CA ILE A 294 -16.58 5.74 6.52
C ILE A 294 -15.61 5.78 7.71
N PRO A 295 -15.16 4.63 8.25
CA PRO A 295 -14.17 4.59 9.32
C PRO A 295 -12.91 5.38 8.98
N GLY A 296 -12.47 6.25 9.90
CA GLY A 296 -11.33 7.14 9.68
C GLY A 296 -11.67 8.40 8.87
N SER A 297 -12.92 8.56 8.44
CA SER A 297 -13.43 9.74 7.70
C SER A 297 -12.57 10.17 6.52
N PRO A 298 -12.16 9.26 5.60
CA PRO A 298 -11.38 9.64 4.42
C PRO A 298 -12.18 10.62 3.55
N VAL A 299 -11.49 11.49 2.83
CA VAL A 299 -12.10 12.47 1.93
C VAL A 299 -12.50 11.79 0.62
N ALA A 300 -13.54 10.94 0.69
CA ALA A 300 -14.04 10.11 -0.41
C ALA A 300 -15.09 10.84 -1.24
N TYR A 301 -14.76 11.98 -1.81
CA TYR A 301 -15.68 12.88 -2.50
C TYR A 301 -16.29 12.29 -3.80
N TRP A 302 -15.68 11.23 -4.35
CA TRP A 302 -16.13 10.54 -5.56
C TRP A 302 -17.11 9.39 -5.28
N ALA A 303 -17.27 9.00 -4.01
CA ALA A 303 -18.16 7.91 -3.62
C ALA A 303 -19.64 8.36 -3.64
N ASN A 304 -20.51 7.48 -4.12
CA ASN A 304 -21.95 7.73 -4.12
C ASN A 304 -22.63 7.42 -2.77
N SER A 305 -23.92 7.66 -2.66
CA SER A 305 -24.71 7.42 -1.44
C SER A 305 -24.69 5.96 -0.99
N ASN A 306 -24.73 5.00 -1.94
CA ASN A 306 -24.80 3.56 -1.63
C ASN A 306 -23.51 3.09 -0.95
N VAL A 307 -22.35 3.63 -1.35
CA VAL A 307 -21.06 3.40 -0.67
C VAL A 307 -21.13 3.85 0.78
N PHE A 308 -21.58 5.07 1.04
CA PHE A 308 -21.69 5.60 2.40
C PHE A 308 -22.69 4.82 3.26
N ASP A 309 -23.82 4.44 2.69
CA ASP A 309 -24.87 3.71 3.39
C ASP A 309 -24.45 2.27 3.69
N ALA A 310 -23.64 1.64 2.84
CA ALA A 310 -23.05 0.33 3.10
C ALA A 310 -22.22 0.34 4.40
N TYR A 311 -21.46 1.40 4.68
CA TYR A 311 -20.68 1.51 5.91
C TYR A 311 -21.53 1.69 7.19
N LEU A 312 -22.78 2.06 7.06
CA LEU A 312 -23.72 2.10 8.21
C LEU A 312 -24.29 0.71 8.54
N GLY A 313 -24.18 -0.23 7.61
CA GLY A 313 -24.67 -1.59 7.73
C GLY A 313 -23.80 -2.52 8.60
N SER A 314 -24.06 -3.82 8.45
CA SER A 314 -23.27 -4.87 9.11
C SER A 314 -21.83 -4.89 8.59
N LYS A 315 -20.89 -5.28 9.45
CA LYS A 315 -19.45 -5.32 9.16
C LYS A 315 -18.93 -6.76 9.21
N VAL A 316 -17.79 -7.00 8.56
CA VAL A 316 -17.09 -8.30 8.60
C VAL A 316 -16.94 -8.83 10.03
N SER A 317 -16.60 -7.97 10.99
CA SER A 317 -16.41 -8.35 12.40
C SER A 317 -17.64 -8.95 13.09
N LYS A 318 -18.84 -8.77 12.54
CA LYS A 318 -20.07 -9.42 13.03
C LYS A 318 -20.08 -10.92 12.70
N TYR A 319 -19.51 -11.30 11.59
CA TYR A 319 -19.63 -12.65 11.00
C TYR A 319 -18.34 -13.45 11.10
N TYR A 320 -17.17 -12.80 11.22
CA TYR A 320 -15.87 -13.43 11.16
C TYR A 320 -14.90 -12.85 12.18
N VAL A 321 -13.95 -13.67 12.60
CA VAL A 321 -12.77 -13.25 13.37
C VAL A 321 -11.65 -12.95 12.39
N VAL A 322 -11.01 -11.79 12.51
CA VAL A 322 -9.85 -11.41 11.68
C VAL A 322 -8.64 -11.20 12.58
N ARG A 323 -7.53 -11.89 12.30
CA ARG A 323 -6.28 -11.85 13.07
C ARG A 323 -5.06 -11.81 12.14
N ASN A 324 -3.92 -11.49 12.68
CA ASN A 324 -2.64 -11.86 12.11
C ASN A 324 -2.22 -13.22 12.65
N GLY A 325 -1.45 -13.96 11.87
CA GLY A 325 -0.80 -15.18 12.32
C GLY A 325 0.33 -14.95 13.34
N ILE A 326 1.03 -16.03 13.67
CA ILE A 326 2.18 -16.00 14.57
C ILE A 326 3.42 -15.42 13.88
N SER A 327 4.29 -14.74 14.63
CA SER A 327 5.68 -14.50 14.18
C SER A 327 6.60 -15.46 14.93
N THR A 328 7.43 -16.21 14.20
CA THR A 328 8.37 -17.17 14.80
C THR A 328 9.50 -16.50 15.55
N GLY A 329 9.81 -15.24 15.23
CA GLY A 329 10.97 -14.52 15.72
C GLY A 329 12.30 -14.93 15.07
N ASP A 330 12.33 -16.06 14.34
CA ASP A 330 13.49 -16.54 13.58
C ASP A 330 13.01 -17.50 12.47
N ASN A 331 12.69 -16.91 11.31
CA ASN A 331 12.18 -17.69 10.18
C ASN A 331 13.23 -18.65 9.60
N ASN A 332 14.52 -18.30 9.62
CA ASN A 332 15.59 -19.17 9.13
C ASN A 332 15.72 -20.46 9.94
N LYS A 333 15.41 -20.39 11.23
CA LYS A 333 15.42 -21.56 12.12
C LYS A 333 14.15 -22.40 11.99
N TYR A 334 12.97 -21.77 11.96
CA TYR A 334 11.70 -22.44 12.17
C TYR A 334 10.87 -22.67 10.92
N LEU A 335 11.19 -22.03 9.77
CA LEU A 335 10.50 -22.25 8.51
C LEU A 335 11.40 -23.00 7.51
N ARG A 336 10.77 -23.86 6.70
CA ARG A 336 11.38 -24.56 5.57
C ARG A 336 10.41 -24.60 4.40
N LEU A 337 10.92 -24.81 3.21
CA LEU A 337 10.10 -25.24 2.09
C LEU A 337 9.68 -26.69 2.29
N TRP A 338 8.51 -27.05 1.83
CA TRP A 338 7.95 -28.37 2.08
C TRP A 338 8.84 -29.53 1.60
N HIS A 339 9.64 -29.32 0.56
CA HIS A 339 10.52 -30.29 -0.03
C HIS A 339 11.91 -30.38 0.65
N GLU A 340 12.20 -29.53 1.61
CA GLU A 340 13.45 -29.56 2.39
C GLU A 340 13.34 -30.45 3.64
N ILE A 341 12.18 -31.01 3.88
CA ILE A 341 11.92 -31.80 5.09
C ILE A 341 11.53 -33.25 4.77
N ASP A 342 11.82 -34.12 5.70
CA ASP A 342 11.30 -35.46 5.70
C ASP A 342 9.81 -35.43 6.14
N ARG A 343 8.91 -35.87 5.24
CA ARG A 343 7.46 -35.89 5.46
C ARG A 343 7.01 -36.82 6.59
N GLU A 344 7.78 -37.84 6.92
CA GLU A 344 7.47 -38.76 8.01
C GLU A 344 7.60 -38.08 9.38
N LYS A 345 8.33 -36.96 9.48
CA LYS A 345 8.49 -36.19 10.69
C LYS A 345 7.29 -35.32 10.95
N THR A 346 6.32 -35.84 11.67
CA THR A 346 5.00 -35.22 11.97
C THR A 346 5.05 -33.90 12.72
N TYR A 347 6.21 -33.43 13.18
CA TYR A 347 6.38 -32.16 13.85
C TYR A 347 6.58 -30.96 12.90
N TRP A 348 6.79 -31.18 11.61
CA TRP A 348 6.66 -30.13 10.61
C TRP A 348 5.20 -30.00 10.19
N LYS A 349 4.68 -28.78 10.22
CA LYS A 349 3.28 -28.48 9.86
C LYS A 349 3.21 -27.50 8.71
N PRO A 350 2.27 -27.65 7.78
CA PRO A 350 2.03 -26.65 6.74
C PRO A 350 1.85 -25.26 7.32
N CYS A 351 2.40 -24.25 6.66
CA CYS A 351 2.41 -22.89 7.15
C CYS A 351 2.09 -21.88 6.04
N ASN A 352 1.06 -21.08 6.24
CA ASN A 352 0.73 -19.97 5.36
C ASN A 352 1.64 -18.78 5.69
N LYS A 353 2.35 -18.28 4.67
CA LYS A 353 3.30 -17.17 4.79
C LYS A 353 3.00 -16.03 3.81
N GLY A 354 1.81 -15.98 3.25
CA GLY A 354 1.50 -15.07 2.15
C GLY A 354 2.21 -15.48 0.85
N GLY A 355 2.57 -14.52 0.02
CA GLY A 355 3.23 -14.80 -1.26
C GLY A 355 2.78 -13.83 -2.35
N PRO A 356 3.08 -14.12 -3.63
CA PRO A 356 2.70 -13.30 -4.76
C PRO A 356 1.18 -13.21 -4.93
N PHE A 357 0.75 -12.30 -5.82
CA PHE A 357 -0.66 -12.13 -6.16
C PHE A 357 -1.27 -13.43 -6.67
N ARG A 358 -2.19 -14.00 -5.90
CA ARG A 358 -2.92 -15.22 -6.24
C ARG A 358 -4.23 -15.28 -5.46
N LYS A 359 -5.35 -15.46 -6.15
CA LYS A 359 -6.69 -15.60 -5.58
C LYS A 359 -7.05 -17.08 -5.38
N TRP A 360 -8.04 -17.32 -4.54
CA TRP A 360 -8.78 -18.57 -4.32
C TRP A 360 -7.99 -19.67 -3.63
N TYR A 361 -6.81 -20.10 -4.13
CA TYR A 361 -5.98 -21.16 -3.55
C TYR A 361 -4.52 -21.07 -4.00
N GLY A 362 -3.57 -21.50 -3.15
CA GLY A 362 -2.14 -21.60 -3.45
C GLY A 362 -1.25 -20.81 -2.50
N ASN A 363 0.03 -20.65 -2.85
CA ASN A 363 1.10 -20.11 -2.01
C ASN A 363 1.39 -20.98 -0.75
N ASN A 364 1.13 -22.29 -0.82
CA ASN A 364 1.29 -23.26 0.26
C ASN A 364 2.65 -23.96 0.17
N GLU A 365 3.74 -23.20 0.21
CA GLU A 365 5.11 -23.71 -0.01
C GLU A 365 5.85 -24.00 1.29
N TYR A 366 5.42 -23.42 2.41
CA TYR A 366 6.16 -23.44 3.66
C TYR A 366 5.62 -24.44 4.66
N VAL A 367 6.56 -24.93 5.48
CA VAL A 367 6.27 -25.69 6.70
C VAL A 367 6.95 -25.03 7.89
N VAL A 368 6.35 -25.16 9.07
CA VAL A 368 6.87 -24.62 10.31
C VAL A 368 7.19 -25.74 11.30
N TYR A 369 8.29 -25.59 12.02
CA TYR A 369 8.68 -26.51 13.09
C TYR A 369 7.71 -26.39 14.28
N TRP A 370 6.94 -27.44 14.55
CA TRP A 370 5.83 -27.41 15.51
C TRP A 370 5.90 -28.51 16.57
N LYS A 371 7.10 -29.00 16.89
CA LYS A 371 7.29 -30.03 17.92
C LYS A 371 6.73 -29.56 19.25
N ASN A 372 6.06 -30.47 20.01
CA ASN A 372 5.42 -30.18 21.28
C ASN A 372 4.50 -28.92 21.22
N ASN A 373 3.69 -28.84 20.17
CA ASN A 373 2.76 -27.71 19.97
C ASN A 373 3.48 -26.34 19.87
N GLY A 374 4.65 -26.30 19.21
CA GLY A 374 5.41 -25.08 18.99
C GLY A 374 6.13 -24.54 20.24
N GLU A 375 6.42 -25.39 21.21
CA GLU A 375 7.04 -25.01 22.51
C GLU A 375 8.32 -24.18 22.31
N GLU A 376 9.20 -24.62 21.41
CA GLU A 376 10.46 -23.94 21.16
C GLU A 376 10.27 -22.53 20.61
N ILE A 377 9.28 -22.31 19.71
CA ILE A 377 8.93 -20.99 19.22
C ILE A 377 8.38 -20.13 20.35
N ARG A 378 7.47 -20.68 21.19
CA ARG A 378 6.80 -19.95 22.27
C ARG A 378 7.75 -19.52 23.39
N THR A 379 8.85 -20.26 23.59
CA THR A 379 9.82 -20.00 24.69
C THR A 379 11.12 -19.36 24.21
N SER A 380 11.29 -19.15 22.90
CA SER A 380 12.50 -18.52 22.34
C SER A 380 12.64 -17.07 22.82
N ILE A 381 13.79 -16.75 23.43
CA ILE A 381 14.09 -15.42 23.97
C ILE A 381 15.22 -14.71 23.21
N ASP A 382 15.20 -13.38 23.21
CA ASP A 382 16.28 -12.53 22.71
C ASP A 382 17.41 -12.37 23.76
N GLU A 383 18.48 -11.68 23.40
CA GLU A 383 19.62 -11.40 24.28
C GLU A 383 19.23 -10.60 25.55
N LYS A 384 18.06 -9.97 25.54
CA LYS A 384 17.52 -9.22 26.69
C LYS A 384 16.50 -10.02 27.51
N GLY A 385 16.35 -11.33 27.24
CA GLY A 385 15.42 -12.21 27.93
C GLY A 385 13.94 -12.03 27.54
N ARG A 386 13.62 -11.35 26.45
CA ARG A 386 12.25 -11.14 25.98
C ARG A 386 11.89 -12.22 24.94
N ILE A 387 10.66 -12.70 24.98
CA ILE A 387 10.14 -13.65 23.98
C ILE A 387 10.24 -13.02 22.59
N LYS A 388 10.91 -13.72 21.66
CA LYS A 388 11.07 -13.31 20.27
C LYS A 388 9.78 -13.45 19.47
N ALA A 389 9.05 -14.53 19.71
CA ALA A 389 7.82 -14.84 18.98
C ALA A 389 6.67 -13.92 19.37
N ARG A 390 5.77 -13.66 18.42
CA ARG A 390 4.45 -13.07 18.68
C ARG A 390 3.41 -14.12 18.33
N LEU A 391 2.55 -14.43 19.26
CA LEU A 391 1.62 -15.55 19.18
C LEU A 391 0.19 -15.10 18.81
N GLY A 392 0.05 -14.06 17.99
CA GLY A 392 -1.25 -13.61 17.51
C GLY A 392 -1.96 -14.72 16.75
N GLY A 393 -3.27 -14.91 17.01
CA GLY A 393 -4.08 -15.88 16.28
C GLY A 393 -3.70 -17.36 16.46
N ILE A 394 -2.82 -17.69 17.40
CA ILE A 394 -2.34 -19.07 17.59
C ILE A 394 -3.49 -20.05 17.94
N GLU A 395 -4.55 -19.56 18.55
CA GLU A 395 -5.75 -20.32 18.87
C GLU A 395 -6.51 -20.82 17.63
N TYR A 396 -6.26 -20.22 16.47
CA TYR A 396 -6.84 -20.59 15.18
C TYR A 396 -5.91 -21.48 14.34
N SER A 397 -4.72 -21.82 14.83
CA SER A 397 -3.85 -22.77 14.14
C SER A 397 -4.58 -24.08 13.88
N PHE A 398 -4.38 -24.63 12.69
CA PHE A 398 -5.01 -25.87 12.20
C PHE A 398 -6.50 -25.80 11.89
N THR A 399 -7.15 -24.64 12.04
CA THR A 399 -8.52 -24.42 11.57
C THR A 399 -8.53 -23.93 10.12
N ALA A 400 -9.61 -24.22 9.37
CA ALA A 400 -9.79 -23.64 8.06
C ALA A 400 -9.98 -22.12 8.17
N GLY A 401 -9.49 -21.36 7.19
CA GLY A 401 -9.61 -19.93 7.15
C GLY A 401 -9.43 -19.35 5.74
N ILE A 402 -9.58 -18.05 5.64
CA ILE A 402 -9.20 -17.29 4.45
C ILE A 402 -7.95 -16.50 4.81
N GLU A 403 -6.94 -16.54 3.95
CA GLU A 403 -5.73 -15.76 4.11
C GLU A 403 -5.56 -14.72 3.00
N MET A 404 -4.86 -13.63 3.32
CA MET A 404 -4.31 -12.69 2.35
C MET A 404 -2.92 -12.22 2.76
N SER A 405 -2.05 -11.95 1.80
CA SER A 405 -0.75 -11.32 2.07
C SER A 405 -0.96 -9.92 2.64
N ARG A 406 -0.33 -9.63 3.78
CA ARG A 406 -0.48 -8.35 4.48
C ARG A 406 0.05 -7.16 3.66
N ILE A 407 1.13 -7.37 2.90
CA ILE A 407 1.70 -6.36 2.01
C ILE A 407 1.32 -6.76 0.59
N THR A 408 0.65 -5.87 -0.13
CA THR A 408 0.25 -6.07 -1.53
C THR A 408 0.79 -4.94 -2.39
N SER A 409 1.29 -5.26 -3.57
CA SER A 409 1.77 -4.25 -4.54
C SER A 409 0.74 -3.93 -5.64
N GLY A 410 -0.50 -4.37 -5.47
CA GLY A 410 -1.55 -4.24 -6.49
C GLY A 410 -2.91 -4.65 -5.97
N GLN A 411 -3.64 -5.44 -6.74
CA GLN A 411 -4.97 -5.91 -6.37
C GLN A 411 -4.95 -6.82 -5.15
N LEU A 412 -6.08 -6.86 -4.44
CA LEU A 412 -6.30 -7.75 -3.31
C LEU A 412 -6.45 -9.19 -3.79
N ALA A 413 -5.90 -10.12 -3.03
CA ALA A 413 -6.00 -11.53 -3.33
C ALA A 413 -6.18 -12.34 -2.04
N PHE A 414 -7.34 -12.97 -1.92
CA PHE A 414 -7.70 -13.82 -0.81
C PHE A 414 -7.74 -15.29 -1.24
N ARG A 415 -7.27 -16.17 -0.38
CA ARG A 415 -7.15 -17.60 -0.64
C ARG A 415 -7.81 -18.41 0.46
N MET A 416 -8.43 -19.52 0.09
CA MET A 416 -8.88 -20.53 1.04
C MET A 416 -7.68 -21.30 1.58
N SER A 417 -7.57 -21.36 2.90
CA SER A 417 -6.63 -22.23 3.59
C SER A 417 -7.39 -23.39 4.23
N PRO A 418 -7.09 -24.64 3.85
CA PRO A 418 -7.72 -25.81 4.46
C PRO A 418 -7.29 -26.02 5.91
N CYS A 419 -7.95 -26.95 6.62
CA CYS A 419 -7.51 -27.35 7.96
C CYS A 419 -6.07 -27.89 7.95
N GLY A 420 -5.35 -27.71 9.04
CA GLY A 420 -4.02 -28.26 9.23
C GLY A 420 -2.86 -27.29 9.06
N PHE A 421 -3.14 -26.03 8.74
CA PHE A 421 -2.12 -24.99 8.57
C PHE A 421 -1.91 -24.16 9.83
N VAL A 422 -0.68 -23.69 10.02
CA VAL A 422 -0.31 -22.60 10.92
C VAL A 422 -0.21 -21.32 10.08
N TYR A 423 -0.67 -20.22 10.61
CA TYR A 423 -0.68 -18.92 9.93
C TYR A 423 0.46 -18.03 10.44
N GLU A 424 1.27 -17.49 9.53
CA GLU A 424 2.41 -16.62 9.86
C GLU A 424 2.01 -15.13 9.77
N SER A 425 2.67 -14.28 10.51
CA SER A 425 2.34 -12.86 10.68
C SER A 425 2.43 -11.98 9.42
N SER A 426 2.93 -12.51 8.32
CA SER A 426 2.89 -11.87 7.00
C SER A 426 1.53 -11.97 6.32
N THR A 427 0.56 -12.67 6.93
CA THR A 427 -0.82 -12.78 6.46
C THR A 427 -1.80 -12.06 7.39
N ASN A 428 -2.94 -11.68 6.81
CA ASN A 428 -4.18 -11.40 7.54
C ASN A 428 -5.10 -12.59 7.34
N ASP A 429 -5.66 -13.11 8.43
CA ASP A 429 -6.38 -14.37 8.43
C ASP A 429 -7.79 -14.18 8.96
N ILE A 430 -8.77 -14.80 8.30
CA ILE A 430 -10.20 -14.66 8.56
C ILE A 430 -10.76 -16.04 8.89
N TYR A 431 -11.44 -16.14 10.02
CA TYR A 431 -11.98 -17.38 10.56
C TYR A 431 -13.47 -17.28 10.85
N GLU A 432 -14.17 -18.40 10.79
CA GLU A 432 -15.58 -18.46 11.19
C GLU A 432 -15.75 -18.16 12.68
N ASN A 433 -16.84 -17.46 13.00
CA ASN A 433 -17.28 -17.26 14.39
C ASN A 433 -18.66 -17.88 14.67
N GLY A 434 -19.13 -18.74 13.76
CA GLY A 434 -20.44 -19.40 13.83
C GLY A 434 -21.59 -18.64 13.16
N ASN A 435 -21.34 -17.42 12.65
CA ASN A 435 -22.39 -16.57 12.04
C ASN A 435 -22.29 -16.48 10.51
N GLY A 436 -21.26 -17.03 9.89
CA GLY A 436 -21.05 -17.01 8.45
C GLY A 436 -20.11 -18.11 8.01
N LYS A 437 -20.18 -18.51 6.74
CA LYS A 437 -19.30 -19.52 6.13
C LYS A 437 -18.22 -18.89 5.27
N LEU A 438 -17.05 -19.49 5.25
CA LEU A 438 -15.87 -19.01 4.51
C LEU A 438 -16.08 -18.87 3.00
N PRO A 439 -16.76 -19.78 2.26
CA PRO A 439 -16.91 -19.61 0.82
C PRO A 439 -17.61 -18.31 0.42
N TYR A 440 -18.71 -17.93 1.08
CA TYR A 440 -19.40 -16.67 0.79
C TYR A 440 -18.49 -15.45 1.06
N ALA A 441 -17.75 -15.48 2.18
CA ALA A 441 -16.79 -14.42 2.51
C ALA A 441 -15.66 -14.34 1.47
N LEU A 442 -15.12 -15.48 1.02
CA LEU A 442 -14.05 -15.51 0.02
C LEU A 442 -14.51 -14.91 -1.31
N GLY A 443 -15.76 -15.18 -1.72
CA GLY A 443 -16.37 -14.54 -2.88
C GLY A 443 -16.45 -13.03 -2.73
N TYR A 444 -16.92 -12.54 -1.59
CA TYR A 444 -16.97 -11.11 -1.29
C TYR A 444 -15.57 -10.47 -1.30
N PHE A 445 -14.60 -11.03 -0.59
CA PHE A 445 -13.27 -10.45 -0.46
C PHE A 445 -12.49 -10.40 -1.78
N ASN A 446 -12.72 -11.32 -2.71
CA ASN A 446 -12.13 -11.31 -4.04
C ASN A 446 -12.92 -10.47 -5.06
N SER A 447 -14.04 -9.84 -4.67
CA SER A 447 -14.83 -8.98 -5.55
C SER A 447 -14.28 -7.56 -5.65
N ASN A 448 -14.60 -6.88 -6.75
CA ASN A 448 -14.29 -5.47 -6.97
C ASN A 448 -14.91 -4.58 -5.88
N VAL A 449 -16.05 -4.97 -5.31
CA VAL A 449 -16.75 -4.25 -4.24
C VAL A 449 -15.91 -4.19 -2.97
N ALA A 450 -15.37 -5.32 -2.50
CA ALA A 450 -14.51 -5.34 -1.32
C ALA A 450 -13.22 -4.55 -1.55
N SER A 451 -12.64 -4.64 -2.74
CA SER A 451 -11.48 -3.87 -3.15
C SER A 451 -11.74 -2.36 -3.10
N GLN A 452 -12.88 -1.90 -3.63
CA GLN A 452 -13.29 -0.51 -3.56
C GLN A 452 -13.43 -0.02 -2.12
N PHE A 453 -14.17 -0.76 -1.28
CA PHE A 453 -14.35 -0.39 0.11
C PHE A 453 -13.02 -0.32 0.87
N LEU A 454 -12.15 -1.31 0.67
CA LEU A 454 -10.87 -1.31 1.37
C LEU A 454 -9.97 -0.14 0.91
N THR A 455 -9.91 0.15 -0.39
CA THR A 455 -9.13 1.25 -0.94
C THR A 455 -9.62 2.62 -0.44
N LEU A 456 -10.92 2.77 -0.22
CA LEU A 456 -11.49 3.99 0.38
C LEU A 456 -11.02 4.22 1.82
N MET A 457 -10.85 3.15 2.60
CA MET A 457 -10.40 3.26 4.00
C MET A 457 -8.88 3.28 4.13
N ASN A 458 -8.20 2.46 3.35
CA ASN A 458 -6.75 2.27 3.39
C ASN A 458 -6.16 2.14 1.98
N PRO A 459 -5.73 3.24 1.36
CA PRO A 459 -5.08 3.22 0.04
C PRO A 459 -3.61 2.80 0.09
N THR A 460 -3.11 2.31 1.23
CA THR A 460 -1.72 1.86 1.37
C THR A 460 -1.55 0.40 1.00
N ILE A 461 -0.32 0.01 0.70
CA ILE A 461 0.03 -1.38 0.40
C ILE A 461 0.00 -2.31 1.62
N ASN A 462 -0.06 -1.76 2.84
CA ASN A 462 -0.05 -2.52 4.10
C ASN A 462 -1.45 -2.56 4.69
N ILE A 463 -2.12 -3.70 4.55
CA ILE A 463 -3.47 -3.94 5.07
C ILE A 463 -3.37 -4.54 6.48
N MET A 464 -4.15 -4.01 7.40
CA MET A 464 -4.20 -4.48 8.79
C MET A 464 -5.50 -5.27 9.05
N PRO A 465 -5.52 -6.20 10.02
CA PRO A 465 -6.76 -6.90 10.39
C PRO A 465 -7.91 -5.96 10.76
N GLU A 466 -7.58 -4.80 11.32
CA GLU A 466 -8.57 -3.80 11.70
C GLU A 466 -9.29 -3.20 10.49
N ASP A 467 -8.59 -3.05 9.37
CA ASP A 467 -9.17 -2.56 8.12
C ASP A 467 -10.21 -3.55 7.60
N LEU A 468 -9.87 -4.84 7.57
CA LEU A 468 -10.77 -5.90 7.14
C LEU A 468 -12.00 -6.04 8.05
N ARG A 469 -11.84 -5.88 9.38
CA ARG A 469 -12.96 -5.95 10.35
C ARG A 469 -14.02 -4.89 10.10
N LYS A 470 -13.61 -3.71 9.62
CA LYS A 470 -14.47 -2.54 9.41
C LYS A 470 -15.19 -2.54 8.07
N LEU A 471 -14.83 -3.44 7.14
CA LEU A 471 -15.47 -3.52 5.83
C LEU A 471 -16.98 -3.79 5.97
N PRO A 472 -17.83 -3.11 5.17
CA PRO A 472 -19.24 -3.45 5.05
C PRO A 472 -19.39 -4.91 4.61
N PHE A 473 -20.34 -5.64 5.20
CA PHE A 473 -20.58 -7.03 4.82
C PHE A 473 -22.08 -7.33 4.81
N LEU A 474 -22.62 -7.54 3.63
CA LEU A 474 -24.02 -7.87 3.41
C LEU A 474 -24.15 -9.32 2.95
N VAL A 475 -25.09 -10.04 3.56
CA VAL A 475 -25.43 -11.40 3.19
C VAL A 475 -26.75 -11.39 2.43
N SER A 476 -26.75 -11.92 1.23
CA SER A 476 -27.95 -12.10 0.41
C SER A 476 -28.39 -13.57 0.48
N GLU A 477 -29.42 -13.85 1.23
CA GLU A 477 -29.98 -15.21 1.35
C GLU A 477 -30.33 -15.81 -0.02
N ALA A 478 -30.86 -14.99 -0.93
CA ALA A 478 -31.27 -15.44 -2.26
C ALA A 478 -30.07 -15.84 -3.16
N LYS A 479 -28.89 -15.27 -2.91
CA LYS A 479 -27.69 -15.54 -3.72
C LYS A 479 -26.67 -16.43 -3.00
N TYR A 480 -26.92 -16.78 -1.75
CA TYR A 480 -25.96 -17.44 -0.86
C TYR A 480 -25.40 -18.73 -1.45
N THR A 481 -26.25 -19.70 -1.74
CA THR A 481 -25.86 -21.02 -2.26
C THR A 481 -25.17 -20.93 -3.65
N TYR A 482 -25.61 -19.98 -4.47
CA TYR A 482 -24.99 -19.79 -5.78
C TYR A 482 -23.56 -19.22 -5.66
N VAL A 483 -23.36 -18.24 -4.80
CA VAL A 483 -22.03 -17.68 -4.50
C VAL A 483 -21.12 -18.78 -3.94
N GLU A 484 -21.58 -19.61 -2.99
CA GLU A 484 -20.80 -20.73 -2.45
C GLU A 484 -20.37 -21.68 -3.57
N SER A 485 -21.29 -22.08 -4.45
CA SER A 485 -21.00 -23.00 -5.57
C SER A 485 -19.95 -22.41 -6.55
N CYS A 486 -20.06 -21.12 -6.91
CA CYS A 486 -19.07 -20.47 -7.74
C CYS A 486 -17.68 -20.43 -7.09
N VAL A 487 -17.63 -20.13 -5.79
CA VAL A 487 -16.40 -20.05 -5.03
C VAL A 487 -15.72 -21.42 -4.90
N GLU A 488 -16.49 -22.47 -4.60
CA GLU A 488 -15.97 -23.84 -4.52
C GLU A 488 -15.36 -24.29 -5.85
N GLN A 489 -16.00 -23.96 -6.99
CA GLN A 489 -15.44 -24.19 -8.31
C GLN A 489 -14.14 -23.42 -8.52
N ASN A 490 -14.08 -22.13 -8.15
CA ASN A 490 -12.90 -21.29 -8.29
C ASN A 490 -11.74 -21.83 -7.45
N VAL A 491 -12.00 -22.24 -6.20
CA VAL A 491 -11.00 -22.89 -5.33
C VAL A 491 -10.49 -24.18 -5.99
N SER A 492 -11.38 -25.02 -6.53
CA SER A 492 -11.02 -26.27 -7.22
C SER A 492 -10.16 -25.99 -8.46
N PHE A 493 -10.49 -24.99 -9.29
CA PHE A 493 -9.70 -24.60 -10.46
C PHE A 493 -8.30 -24.14 -10.05
N CYS A 494 -8.22 -23.27 -9.04
CA CYS A 494 -6.94 -22.74 -8.57
C CYS A 494 -6.09 -23.80 -7.84
N GLN A 495 -6.72 -24.74 -7.15
CA GLN A 495 -6.04 -25.89 -6.54
C GLN A 495 -5.48 -26.82 -7.62
N SER A 496 -6.27 -27.18 -8.63
CA SER A 496 -5.82 -28.00 -9.75
C SER A 496 -4.65 -27.35 -10.50
N ASP A 497 -4.67 -26.02 -10.70
CA ASP A 497 -3.54 -25.28 -11.26
C ASP A 497 -2.32 -25.32 -10.35
N TRP A 498 -2.49 -25.10 -9.05
CA TRP A 498 -1.40 -25.08 -8.08
C TRP A 498 -0.72 -26.45 -7.97
N ASP A 499 -1.52 -27.52 -7.85
CA ASP A 499 -1.04 -28.89 -7.67
C ASP A 499 -0.44 -29.50 -8.95
N SER A 500 -0.56 -28.81 -10.08
CA SER A 500 0.10 -29.19 -11.34
C SER A 500 1.60 -28.86 -11.38
N PHE A 501 2.15 -28.21 -10.36
CA PHE A 501 3.55 -27.77 -10.33
C PHE A 501 4.26 -28.23 -9.06
N GLU A 502 5.58 -28.48 -9.17
CA GLU A 502 6.46 -28.94 -8.09
C GLU A 502 6.52 -28.00 -6.87
N THR A 503 5.97 -26.78 -6.97
CA THR A 503 5.81 -25.85 -5.83
C THR A 503 4.74 -26.31 -4.85
N SER A 504 3.81 -27.16 -5.26
CA SER A 504 2.76 -27.69 -4.39
C SER A 504 3.24 -28.85 -3.55
N TRP A 505 2.83 -28.85 -2.28
CA TRP A 505 2.93 -30.03 -1.40
C TRP A 505 2.15 -31.24 -1.94
N ASP A 506 1.04 -31.01 -2.65
CA ASP A 506 0.14 -32.05 -3.18
C ASP A 506 0.44 -32.36 -4.66
N PHE A 507 1.58 -31.91 -5.18
CA PHE A 507 2.05 -32.27 -6.52
C PHE A 507 2.18 -33.77 -6.65
N ALA A 508 1.46 -34.36 -7.60
CA ALA A 508 1.42 -35.80 -7.81
C ALA A 508 2.36 -36.24 -8.95
N GLU A 509 2.19 -35.64 -10.13
CA GLU A 509 2.98 -35.91 -11.32
C GLU A 509 2.92 -34.72 -12.29
N HIS A 510 3.90 -34.65 -13.20
CA HIS A 510 3.91 -33.58 -14.19
C HIS A 510 2.73 -33.72 -15.19
N PRO A 511 2.01 -32.64 -15.55
CA PRO A 511 0.82 -32.72 -16.40
C PRO A 511 1.02 -33.44 -17.73
N LEU A 512 2.17 -33.26 -18.41
CA LEU A 512 2.45 -33.93 -19.66
C LEU A 512 2.67 -35.44 -19.46
N VAL A 513 3.15 -35.88 -18.30
CA VAL A 513 3.28 -37.30 -17.94
C VAL A 513 1.90 -37.88 -17.64
N LYS A 514 1.06 -37.19 -16.89
CA LYS A 514 -0.34 -37.52 -16.63
C LYS A 514 -1.09 -37.77 -17.96
N TRP A 515 -0.97 -36.83 -18.91
CA TRP A 515 -1.59 -36.98 -20.24
C TRP A 515 -0.98 -38.16 -21.02
N SER A 516 0.33 -38.44 -20.94
CA SER A 516 0.94 -39.56 -21.62
C SER A 516 0.39 -40.93 -21.14
N HIS A 517 0.09 -41.04 -19.84
CA HIS A 517 -0.58 -42.23 -19.29
C HIS A 517 -1.98 -42.46 -19.85
N GLN A 518 -2.70 -41.34 -20.13
CA GLN A 518 -4.04 -41.36 -20.70
C GLN A 518 -4.06 -41.59 -22.22
N LEU A 519 -2.92 -41.42 -22.93
CA LEU A 519 -2.82 -41.70 -24.37
C LEU A 519 -3.13 -43.14 -24.76
N ARG A 520 -3.22 -44.07 -23.81
CA ARG A 520 -3.59 -45.45 -24.02
C ARG A 520 -5.07 -45.65 -24.40
N ASP A 521 -5.94 -44.64 -24.11
CA ASP A 521 -7.36 -44.63 -24.49
C ASP A 521 -7.61 -43.63 -25.64
N ALA A 522 -7.42 -44.10 -26.88
CA ALA A 522 -7.56 -43.26 -28.08
C ALA A 522 -8.96 -42.68 -28.25
N THR A 523 -10.01 -43.34 -27.73
CA THR A 523 -11.41 -42.87 -27.86
C THR A 523 -11.64 -41.68 -26.95
N SER A 524 -11.19 -41.75 -25.71
CA SER A 524 -11.26 -40.66 -24.73
C SER A 524 -10.47 -39.45 -25.17
N ILE A 525 -9.28 -39.63 -25.73
CA ILE A 525 -8.42 -38.56 -26.23
C ILE A 525 -9.05 -37.83 -27.40
N GLY A 526 -9.64 -38.56 -28.36
CA GLY A 526 -10.32 -37.94 -29.49
C GLY A 526 -11.48 -37.07 -29.08
N ALA A 527 -12.27 -37.48 -28.09
CA ALA A 527 -13.33 -36.71 -27.49
C ALA A 527 -12.81 -35.47 -26.73
N THR A 528 -11.76 -35.62 -25.96
CA THR A 528 -11.14 -34.53 -25.20
C THR A 528 -10.54 -33.45 -26.12
N MET A 529 -9.84 -33.85 -27.17
CA MET A 529 -9.32 -32.92 -28.17
C MET A 529 -10.46 -32.18 -28.89
N ALA A 530 -11.55 -32.89 -29.30
CA ALA A 530 -12.70 -32.26 -29.89
C ALA A 530 -13.39 -31.24 -28.98
N TYR A 531 -13.43 -31.52 -27.67
CA TYR A 531 -13.95 -30.59 -26.69
C TYR A 531 -13.07 -29.31 -26.55
N TYR A 532 -11.77 -29.47 -26.33
CA TYR A 532 -10.88 -28.32 -26.11
C TYR A 532 -10.67 -27.44 -27.35
N TYR A 533 -10.72 -28.03 -28.53
CA TYR A 533 -10.47 -27.34 -29.80
C TYR A 533 -11.75 -27.17 -30.65
N HIS A 534 -12.93 -27.25 -30.02
CA HIS A 534 -14.23 -26.97 -30.67
C HIS A 534 -14.49 -27.77 -31.98
N GLY A 535 -14.00 -29.03 -32.01
CA GLY A 535 -14.13 -29.91 -33.18
C GLY A 535 -12.97 -29.83 -34.19
N GLU A 536 -12.11 -28.82 -34.10
CA GLU A 536 -10.88 -28.75 -34.89
C GLU A 536 -9.85 -29.76 -34.33
N ARG A 537 -9.06 -30.34 -35.20
CA ARG A 537 -7.96 -31.24 -34.81
C ARG A 537 -6.64 -30.58 -35.21
N PRO A 538 -5.86 -30.06 -34.23
CA PRO A 538 -4.53 -29.57 -34.54
C PRO A 538 -3.66 -30.69 -35.11
N GLU A 539 -2.77 -30.36 -36.04
CA GLU A 539 -1.75 -31.29 -36.52
C GLU A 539 -0.76 -31.54 -35.36
N VAL A 540 -0.40 -32.81 -35.16
CA VAL A 540 0.45 -33.28 -34.09
C VAL A 540 1.60 -34.08 -34.65
N SER A 541 2.83 -33.67 -34.35
CA SER A 541 4.04 -34.33 -34.86
C SER A 541 4.54 -35.48 -33.97
N CYS A 542 4.25 -35.43 -32.64
CA CYS A 542 4.77 -36.39 -31.69
C CYS A 542 3.90 -36.49 -30.41
N PRO A 543 4.04 -37.55 -29.60
CA PRO A 543 3.31 -37.72 -28.35
C PRO A 543 3.50 -36.57 -27.33
N VAL A 544 4.69 -36.00 -27.20
CA VAL A 544 4.93 -34.87 -26.27
C VAL A 544 4.09 -33.64 -26.71
N GLU A 545 4.03 -33.38 -28.00
CA GLU A 545 3.20 -32.30 -28.55
C GLU A 545 1.72 -32.55 -28.28
N LEU A 546 1.23 -33.76 -28.48
CA LEU A 546 -0.16 -34.13 -28.18
C LEU A 546 -0.48 -33.90 -26.69
N CYS A 547 0.41 -34.32 -25.77
CA CYS A 547 0.25 -34.13 -24.34
C CYS A 547 0.24 -32.61 -24.02
N TYR A 548 1.10 -31.83 -24.65
CA TYR A 548 1.12 -30.37 -24.48
C TYR A 548 -0.17 -29.70 -24.97
N LEU A 549 -0.70 -30.09 -26.13
CA LEU A 549 -1.98 -29.56 -26.62
C LEU A 549 -3.15 -29.91 -25.70
N LEU A 550 -3.21 -31.12 -25.17
CA LEU A 550 -4.20 -31.52 -24.18
C LEU A 550 -4.09 -30.69 -22.90
N TRP A 551 -2.87 -30.47 -22.41
CA TRP A 551 -2.60 -29.61 -21.28
C TRP A 551 -2.96 -28.14 -21.56
N GLN A 552 -2.64 -27.64 -22.74
CA GLN A 552 -3.02 -26.27 -23.15
C GLN A 552 -4.53 -26.11 -23.19
N GLY A 553 -5.26 -27.11 -23.71
CA GLY A 553 -6.72 -27.10 -23.71
C GLY A 553 -7.29 -27.07 -22.29
N GLU A 554 -6.75 -27.91 -21.38
CA GLU A 554 -7.14 -27.92 -19.95
C GLU A 554 -6.89 -26.55 -19.27
N CYS A 555 -5.73 -25.94 -19.50
CA CYS A 555 -5.39 -24.63 -18.94
C CYS A 555 -6.30 -23.53 -19.46
N ASN A 556 -6.60 -23.51 -20.78
CA ASN A 556 -7.47 -22.51 -21.38
C ASN A 556 -8.92 -22.64 -20.90
N ASP A 557 -9.45 -23.86 -20.79
CA ASP A 557 -10.80 -24.13 -20.28
C ASP A 557 -10.92 -23.67 -18.80
N ARG A 558 -9.93 -24.02 -17.98
CA ARG A 558 -9.84 -23.60 -16.58
C ARG A 558 -9.79 -22.08 -16.45
N PHE A 559 -8.97 -21.43 -17.27
CA PHE A 559 -8.83 -19.97 -17.28
C PHE A 559 -10.15 -19.28 -17.66
N ALA A 560 -10.80 -19.75 -18.71
CA ALA A 560 -12.07 -19.17 -19.18
C ALA A 560 -13.19 -19.33 -18.14
N LYS A 561 -13.31 -20.51 -17.53
CA LYS A 561 -14.31 -20.79 -16.49
C LYS A 561 -14.08 -19.95 -15.24
N LEU A 562 -12.83 -19.83 -14.80
CA LEU A 562 -12.50 -19.00 -13.65
C LEU A 562 -12.85 -17.53 -13.89
N LYS A 563 -12.49 -16.99 -15.06
CA LYS A 563 -12.80 -15.61 -15.44
C LYS A 563 -14.31 -15.35 -15.43
N VAL A 564 -15.09 -16.23 -16.05
CA VAL A 564 -16.56 -16.12 -16.06
C VAL A 564 -17.15 -16.13 -14.66
N ASN A 565 -16.66 -17.02 -13.80
CA ASN A 565 -17.12 -17.09 -12.40
C ASN A 565 -16.73 -15.83 -11.61
N GLU A 566 -15.52 -15.28 -11.81
CA GLU A 566 -15.09 -14.03 -11.14
C GLU A 566 -15.95 -12.84 -11.59
N GLU A 567 -16.24 -12.71 -12.88
CA GLU A 567 -17.12 -11.68 -13.42
C GLU A 567 -18.55 -11.81 -12.90
N GLU A 568 -19.06 -13.03 -12.77
CA GLU A 568 -20.39 -13.28 -12.21
C GLU A 568 -20.45 -12.93 -10.70
N LEU A 569 -19.43 -13.30 -9.93
CA LEU A 569 -19.31 -12.90 -8.51
C LEU A 569 -19.26 -11.38 -8.37
N ASN A 570 -18.48 -10.69 -9.21
CA ASN A 570 -18.46 -9.23 -9.26
C ASN A 570 -19.85 -8.67 -9.51
N ARG A 571 -20.57 -9.17 -10.53
CA ARG A 571 -21.93 -8.73 -10.85
C ARG A 571 -22.88 -8.90 -9.67
N ILE A 572 -22.83 -10.06 -9.01
CA ILE A 572 -23.68 -10.35 -7.85
C ILE A 572 -23.40 -9.36 -6.70
N PHE A 573 -22.13 -9.12 -6.34
CA PHE A 573 -21.83 -8.20 -5.26
C PHE A 573 -22.08 -6.74 -5.65
N ILE A 574 -21.81 -6.33 -6.87
CA ILE A 574 -22.21 -5.01 -7.39
C ILE A 574 -23.72 -4.80 -7.24
N ASP A 575 -24.54 -5.79 -7.58
CA ASP A 575 -26.00 -5.72 -7.43
C ASP A 575 -26.44 -5.67 -5.97
N ILE A 576 -25.83 -6.48 -5.07
CA ILE A 576 -26.15 -6.50 -3.64
C ILE A 576 -25.91 -5.13 -2.98
N TYR A 577 -24.87 -4.43 -3.42
CA TYR A 577 -24.50 -3.12 -2.87
C TYR A 577 -25.04 -1.93 -3.68
N GLY A 578 -25.67 -2.16 -4.83
CA GLY A 578 -26.22 -1.11 -5.69
C GLY A 578 -25.16 -0.20 -6.30
N LEU A 579 -24.04 -0.77 -6.75
CA LEU A 579 -22.86 -0.04 -7.25
C LEU A 579 -22.68 -0.13 -8.78
N GLN A 580 -23.75 -0.38 -9.53
CA GLN A 580 -23.72 -0.56 -10.99
C GLN A 580 -23.21 0.68 -11.75
N ASP A 581 -23.41 1.87 -11.17
CA ASP A 581 -22.96 3.13 -11.76
C ASP A 581 -21.47 3.43 -11.49
N GLU A 582 -20.83 2.68 -10.57
CA GLU A 582 -19.43 2.92 -10.14
C GLU A 582 -18.47 1.79 -10.52
N LEU A 583 -18.96 0.57 -10.59
CA LEU A 583 -18.15 -0.63 -10.80
C LEU A 583 -18.64 -1.44 -11.97
N THR A 584 -17.69 -2.01 -12.68
CA THR A 584 -17.94 -2.98 -13.75
C THR A 584 -17.57 -4.39 -13.27
N PRO A 585 -18.25 -5.44 -13.74
CA PRO A 585 -17.95 -6.80 -13.33
C PRO A 585 -16.74 -7.40 -14.06
N GLU A 586 -16.24 -6.78 -15.12
CA GLU A 586 -15.18 -7.30 -15.97
C GLU A 586 -13.89 -7.56 -15.21
N VAL A 587 -13.22 -8.66 -15.59
CA VAL A 587 -11.92 -9.06 -15.05
C VAL A 587 -10.89 -9.07 -16.17
N GLU A 588 -9.79 -8.35 -16.00
CA GLU A 588 -8.70 -8.37 -16.97
C GLU A 588 -7.96 -9.72 -16.95
N ASP A 589 -7.46 -10.17 -18.08
CA ASP A 589 -6.75 -11.46 -18.18
C ASP A 589 -5.54 -11.56 -17.24
N LYS A 590 -4.86 -10.44 -16.97
CA LYS A 590 -3.73 -10.38 -16.03
C LYS A 590 -4.13 -10.62 -14.57
N ASP A 591 -5.42 -10.47 -14.23
CA ASP A 591 -5.96 -10.58 -12.88
C ASP A 591 -6.56 -11.95 -12.59
N VAL A 592 -6.66 -12.81 -13.62
CA VAL A 592 -7.01 -14.23 -13.48
C VAL A 592 -5.77 -15.01 -13.08
N THR A 593 -5.80 -15.62 -11.90
CA THR A 593 -4.59 -16.13 -11.25
C THR A 593 -4.23 -17.59 -11.56
N VAL A 594 -5.00 -18.31 -12.40
CA VAL A 594 -4.58 -19.58 -12.95
C VAL A 594 -3.70 -19.39 -14.18
N ARG A 595 -2.77 -20.29 -14.39
CA ARG A 595 -1.77 -20.18 -15.46
C ARG A 595 -2.36 -20.65 -16.79
N ARG A 596 -2.09 -19.92 -17.86
CA ARG A 596 -2.18 -20.48 -19.22
C ARG A 596 -0.96 -21.32 -19.51
N ALA A 597 -1.11 -22.32 -20.38
CA ALA A 597 0.04 -23.12 -20.81
C ALA A 597 1.06 -22.23 -21.54
N ASP A 598 2.32 -22.42 -21.23
CA ASP A 598 3.47 -21.79 -21.88
C ASP A 598 4.47 -22.89 -22.26
N LEU A 599 4.72 -23.07 -23.56
CA LEU A 599 5.50 -24.17 -24.06
C LEU A 599 6.92 -24.22 -23.46
N GLY A 600 7.60 -23.05 -23.41
CA GLY A 600 8.95 -22.99 -22.87
C GLY A 600 9.04 -23.30 -21.38
N ARG A 601 8.12 -22.73 -20.59
CA ARG A 601 8.02 -23.00 -19.14
C ARG A 601 7.67 -24.46 -18.87
N ASP A 602 6.66 -24.99 -19.56
CA ASP A 602 6.10 -26.30 -19.26
C ASP A 602 7.04 -27.42 -19.69
N ILE A 603 7.82 -27.23 -20.77
CA ILE A 603 8.91 -28.16 -21.14
C ILE A 603 10.08 -28.08 -20.15
N ARG A 604 10.46 -26.90 -19.64
CA ARG A 604 11.48 -26.81 -18.59
C ARG A 604 11.01 -27.48 -17.29
N SER A 605 9.74 -27.36 -16.95
CA SER A 605 9.12 -28.07 -15.82
C SER A 605 9.13 -29.59 -16.02
N LEU A 606 8.85 -30.06 -17.26
CA LEU A 606 8.97 -31.49 -17.60
C LEU A 606 10.41 -32.02 -17.42
N ILE A 607 11.40 -31.23 -17.82
CA ILE A 607 12.81 -31.57 -17.63
C ILE A 607 13.14 -31.62 -16.13
N SER A 608 12.70 -30.66 -15.35
CA SER A 608 12.87 -30.65 -13.88
C SER A 608 12.31 -31.92 -13.24
N TYR A 609 11.08 -32.28 -13.61
CA TYR A 609 10.45 -33.51 -13.12
C TYR A 609 11.23 -34.79 -13.55
N ALA A 610 11.69 -34.84 -14.81
CA ALA A 610 12.49 -35.94 -15.31
C ALA A 610 13.83 -36.07 -14.55
N VAL A 611 14.51 -34.97 -14.30
CA VAL A 611 15.73 -34.94 -13.47
C VAL A 611 15.42 -35.41 -12.05
N GLY A 612 14.28 -35.00 -11.49
CA GLY A 612 13.79 -35.50 -10.21
C GLY A 612 13.58 -37.02 -10.20
N CYS A 613 13.09 -37.61 -11.30
CA CYS A 613 13.00 -39.07 -11.45
C CYS A 613 14.38 -39.76 -11.57
N ILE A 614 15.32 -39.10 -12.28
CA ILE A 614 16.69 -39.62 -12.45
C ILE A 614 17.41 -39.67 -11.10
N PHE A 615 17.22 -38.66 -10.23
CA PHE A 615 17.76 -38.65 -8.86
C PHE A 615 16.92 -39.40 -7.83
N GLY A 616 15.80 -40.04 -8.24
CA GLY A 616 14.92 -40.78 -7.34
C GLY A 616 14.01 -39.93 -6.45
N ARG A 617 13.97 -38.60 -6.65
CA ARG A 617 13.05 -37.71 -5.93
C ARG A 617 11.60 -38.01 -6.26
N TYR A 618 11.30 -38.28 -7.52
CA TYR A 618 10.02 -38.75 -8.05
C TYR A 618 10.13 -40.16 -8.64
N SER A 619 8.98 -40.77 -8.77
CA SER A 619 8.85 -42.06 -9.44
C SER A 619 7.69 -42.04 -10.44
N LEU A 620 7.81 -42.76 -11.55
CA LEU A 620 6.70 -42.96 -12.49
C LEU A 620 5.66 -43.97 -11.97
N ASP A 621 5.97 -44.66 -10.83
CA ASP A 621 5.15 -45.69 -10.23
C ASP A 621 4.44 -45.25 -8.95
N LYS A 622 4.81 -44.06 -8.43
CA LYS A 622 4.25 -43.51 -7.20
C LYS A 622 3.93 -42.02 -7.37
N PRO A 623 2.71 -41.55 -7.08
CA PRO A 623 2.39 -40.14 -7.15
C PRO A 623 3.12 -39.37 -6.03
N GLY A 624 3.52 -38.15 -6.37
CA GLY A 624 4.19 -37.22 -5.45
C GLY A 624 5.65 -37.60 -5.17
N LEU A 625 6.11 -37.11 -4.03
CA LEU A 625 7.50 -37.29 -3.61
C LEU A 625 7.77 -38.77 -3.26
N ALA A 626 8.71 -39.40 -3.95
CA ALA A 626 9.12 -40.78 -3.68
C ALA A 626 10.22 -40.85 -2.61
N TYR A 627 11.23 -39.95 -2.71
CA TYR A 627 12.32 -39.85 -1.75
C TYR A 627 12.72 -38.41 -1.47
N ALA A 628 12.80 -38.04 -0.20
CA ALA A 628 13.27 -36.76 0.27
C ALA A 628 14.10 -36.88 1.57
N GLY A 629 14.87 -37.97 1.71
CA GLY A 629 15.59 -38.37 2.92
C GLY A 629 14.89 -39.50 3.66
N GLY A 630 15.57 -40.05 4.65
CA GLY A 630 15.13 -41.29 5.34
C GLY A 630 15.61 -42.57 4.66
N ASP A 631 14.89 -43.68 4.85
CA ASP A 631 15.27 -44.97 4.31
C ASP A 631 14.92 -45.08 2.83
N TRP A 632 15.88 -45.51 2.02
CA TRP A 632 15.69 -45.75 0.59
C TRP A 632 14.84 -47.01 0.35
N ASN A 633 13.77 -46.89 -0.47
CA ASN A 633 12.92 -48.01 -0.86
C ASN A 633 12.95 -48.23 -2.39
N PRO A 634 13.71 -49.21 -2.89
CA PRO A 634 13.82 -49.52 -4.32
C PRO A 634 12.51 -50.01 -4.94
N ASP A 635 11.58 -50.57 -4.16
CA ASP A 635 10.30 -51.09 -4.65
C ASP A 635 9.34 -49.98 -5.16
N GLN A 636 9.74 -48.75 -5.05
CA GLN A 636 8.98 -47.62 -5.62
C GLN A 636 9.37 -47.28 -7.06
N TYR A 637 10.39 -47.97 -7.67
CA TYR A 637 10.98 -47.57 -8.95
C TYR A 637 11.06 -48.73 -9.93
N HIS A 638 9.91 -49.19 -10.48
CA HIS A 638 9.83 -50.29 -11.43
C HIS A 638 9.91 -49.84 -12.89
N THR A 639 9.22 -48.74 -13.21
CA THR A 639 9.11 -48.23 -14.59
C THR A 639 10.40 -47.53 -15.04
N PHE A 640 11.01 -46.73 -14.17
CA PHE A 640 12.27 -46.04 -14.40
C PHE A 640 13.12 -46.12 -13.14
N THR A 641 14.28 -46.76 -13.24
CA THR A 641 15.22 -46.90 -12.11
C THR A 641 16.07 -45.63 -12.03
N PRO A 642 16.16 -44.97 -10.87
CA PRO A 642 17.05 -43.84 -10.65
C PRO A 642 18.52 -44.23 -10.81
N ASP A 643 19.39 -43.23 -10.96
CA ASP A 643 20.83 -43.43 -10.96
C ASP A 643 21.31 -44.07 -9.66
N ALA A 644 22.33 -44.96 -9.77
CA ALA A 644 22.70 -45.84 -8.69
C ALA A 644 23.44 -45.16 -7.54
N ASP A 645 24.27 -44.15 -7.85
CA ASP A 645 25.11 -43.44 -6.88
C ASP A 645 24.80 -41.95 -6.77
N ASN A 646 23.87 -41.47 -7.58
CA ASN A 646 23.47 -40.04 -7.67
C ASN A 646 24.61 -39.09 -8.03
N VAL A 647 25.66 -39.61 -8.72
CA VAL A 647 26.78 -38.80 -9.25
C VAL A 647 26.68 -38.73 -10.78
N ILE A 648 25.88 -37.84 -11.29
CA ILE A 648 25.50 -37.78 -12.69
C ILE A 648 26.36 -36.73 -13.43
N PRO A 649 27.18 -37.16 -14.42
CA PRO A 649 28.00 -36.25 -15.21
C PRO A 649 27.14 -35.27 -16.06
N ILE A 650 27.56 -34.02 -16.13
CA ILE A 650 27.07 -33.05 -17.12
C ILE A 650 28.25 -32.66 -17.98
N THR A 651 28.25 -33.11 -19.23
CA THR A 651 29.39 -32.98 -20.14
C THR A 651 28.97 -32.34 -21.46
N ASP A 652 29.93 -31.73 -22.16
CA ASP A 652 29.74 -31.09 -23.47
C ASP A 652 29.55 -32.09 -24.62
N GLU A 653 30.07 -33.31 -24.45
CA GLU A 653 29.84 -34.43 -25.34
C GLU A 653 29.49 -35.70 -24.54
N GLU A 654 29.10 -36.79 -25.22
CA GLU A 654 28.70 -38.05 -24.59
C GLU A 654 29.96 -38.90 -24.25
N TYR A 655 30.55 -38.61 -23.09
CA TYR A 655 31.74 -39.35 -22.61
C TYR A 655 31.37 -40.50 -21.68
N PHE A 656 30.21 -40.46 -21.05
CA PHE A 656 29.75 -41.41 -20.04
C PHE A 656 28.38 -41.96 -20.43
N THR A 657 28.13 -43.24 -20.10
CA THR A 657 26.86 -43.90 -20.37
C THR A 657 25.70 -43.40 -19.49
N ASP A 658 26.03 -42.74 -18.40
CA ASP A 658 25.14 -42.21 -17.36
C ASP A 658 25.18 -40.67 -17.31
N ASP A 659 25.54 -40.02 -18.41
CA ASP A 659 25.46 -38.56 -18.48
C ASP A 659 23.99 -38.12 -18.42
N LEU A 660 23.74 -36.89 -17.87
CA LEU A 660 22.39 -36.37 -17.65
C LEU A 660 21.57 -36.33 -18.94
N THR A 661 22.17 -36.00 -20.08
CA THR A 661 21.48 -35.98 -21.38
C THR A 661 21.05 -37.38 -21.82
N GLY A 662 21.92 -38.37 -21.66
CA GLY A 662 21.64 -39.78 -21.98
C GLY A 662 20.51 -40.32 -21.10
N LEU A 663 20.57 -40.10 -19.79
CA LEU A 663 19.54 -40.49 -18.85
C LEU A 663 18.20 -39.81 -19.14
N PHE A 664 18.20 -38.53 -19.48
CA PHE A 664 16.98 -37.80 -19.89
C PHE A 664 16.37 -38.37 -21.18
N VAL A 665 17.18 -38.65 -22.19
CA VAL A 665 16.75 -39.32 -23.43
C VAL A 665 16.12 -40.70 -23.13
N ALA A 666 16.74 -41.48 -22.25
CA ALA A 666 16.19 -42.78 -21.81
C ALA A 666 14.85 -42.62 -21.10
N TRP A 667 14.72 -41.57 -20.25
CA TRP A 667 13.46 -41.25 -19.57
C TRP A 667 12.36 -40.84 -20.56
N VAL A 668 12.66 -39.92 -21.54
CA VAL A 668 11.72 -39.52 -22.61
C VAL A 668 11.24 -40.75 -23.41
N LYS A 669 12.17 -41.64 -23.79
CA LYS A 669 11.85 -42.91 -24.47
C LYS A 669 10.88 -43.76 -23.67
N LYS A 670 11.05 -43.80 -22.35
CA LYS A 670 10.22 -44.63 -21.46
C LYS A 670 8.82 -44.06 -21.28
N VAL A 671 8.69 -42.75 -21.12
CA VAL A 671 7.42 -42.06 -20.87
C VAL A 671 6.59 -41.91 -22.14
N PHE A 672 7.19 -41.43 -23.23
CA PHE A 672 6.49 -41.06 -24.47
C PHE A 672 6.65 -42.09 -25.62
N GLY A 673 7.35 -43.17 -25.40
CA GLY A 673 7.49 -44.28 -26.34
C GLY A 673 8.75 -44.19 -27.22
N ALA A 674 9.25 -45.40 -27.58
CA ALA A 674 10.50 -45.54 -28.36
C ALA A 674 10.33 -45.17 -29.83
N GLY A 675 9.15 -45.41 -30.41
CA GLY A 675 8.90 -45.23 -31.85
C GLY A 675 8.91 -43.77 -32.32
N SER A 676 8.65 -42.81 -31.41
CA SER A 676 8.59 -41.35 -31.69
C SER A 676 9.70 -40.57 -30.95
N LEU A 677 10.77 -41.26 -30.55
CA LEU A 677 11.81 -40.63 -29.69
C LEU A 677 12.42 -39.41 -30.34
N GLU A 678 12.84 -39.48 -31.59
CA GLU A 678 13.52 -38.37 -32.27
C GLU A 678 12.58 -37.15 -32.47
N ASP A 679 11.31 -37.40 -32.80
CA ASP A 679 10.30 -36.36 -32.93
C ASP A 679 10.00 -35.66 -31.57
N ASN A 680 9.93 -36.48 -30.50
CA ASN A 680 9.78 -35.94 -29.14
C ASN A 680 10.95 -35.05 -28.73
N LEU A 681 12.19 -35.50 -29.01
CA LEU A 681 13.40 -34.71 -28.70
C LEU A 681 13.47 -33.44 -29.54
N ALA A 682 13.05 -33.49 -30.82
CA ALA A 682 12.99 -32.34 -31.69
C ALA A 682 12.00 -31.28 -31.18
N PHE A 683 10.81 -31.71 -30.73
CA PHE A 683 9.82 -30.82 -30.13
C PHE A 683 10.31 -30.17 -28.83
N ILE A 684 10.92 -30.96 -27.93
CA ILE A 684 11.51 -30.48 -26.68
C ILE A 684 12.62 -29.47 -26.97
N ALA A 685 13.54 -29.77 -27.90
CA ALA A 685 14.63 -28.89 -28.28
C ALA A 685 14.14 -27.58 -28.86
N LYS A 686 13.10 -27.60 -29.71
CA LYS A 686 12.46 -26.39 -30.26
C LYS A 686 11.89 -25.51 -29.14
N ALA A 687 11.25 -26.10 -28.14
CA ALA A 687 10.66 -25.37 -27.00
C ALA A 687 11.72 -24.72 -26.10
N LEU A 688 12.90 -25.32 -25.96
CA LEU A 688 13.99 -24.76 -25.15
C LEU A 688 14.64 -23.54 -25.79
N GLY A 689 14.70 -23.45 -27.13
CA GLY A 689 15.28 -22.34 -27.84
C GLY A 689 16.82 -22.17 -27.68
N THR A 690 17.49 -23.15 -27.07
CA THR A 690 18.96 -23.18 -26.89
C THR A 690 19.63 -23.53 -28.23
N LYS A 691 20.82 -23.01 -28.49
CA LYS A 691 21.58 -23.34 -29.72
C LYS A 691 22.15 -24.74 -29.65
N GLY A 692 22.13 -25.48 -30.77
CA GLY A 692 22.76 -26.79 -30.93
C GLY A 692 22.64 -27.32 -32.35
N THR A 693 23.48 -28.30 -32.72
CA THR A 693 23.53 -28.90 -34.07
C THR A 693 22.51 -30.02 -34.26
N SER A 694 21.96 -30.54 -33.16
CA SER A 694 20.95 -31.60 -33.14
C SER A 694 20.03 -31.39 -31.91
N PRO A 695 18.85 -32.04 -31.86
CA PRO A 695 17.98 -32.01 -30.67
C PRO A 695 18.71 -32.40 -29.36
N ARG A 696 19.53 -33.44 -29.39
CA ARG A 696 20.32 -33.84 -28.24
C ARG A 696 21.37 -32.82 -27.84
N ALA A 697 22.03 -32.17 -28.79
CA ALA A 697 22.99 -31.09 -28.53
C ALA A 697 22.30 -29.84 -27.93
N VAL A 698 21.08 -29.53 -28.35
CA VAL A 698 20.27 -28.44 -27.76
C VAL A 698 19.94 -28.73 -26.30
N ILE A 699 19.48 -29.94 -25.99
CA ILE A 699 19.15 -30.38 -24.63
C ILE A 699 20.40 -30.41 -23.75
N ARG A 700 21.53 -30.92 -24.27
CA ARG A 700 22.82 -30.92 -23.57
C ARG A 700 23.28 -29.50 -23.24
N ASN A 701 23.22 -28.60 -24.19
CA ASN A 701 23.55 -27.19 -23.95
C ASN A 701 22.61 -26.52 -22.97
N TYR A 702 21.35 -26.96 -22.85
CA TYR A 702 20.43 -26.48 -21.81
C TYR A 702 20.88 -26.92 -20.40
N PHE A 703 21.38 -28.17 -20.25
CA PHE A 703 21.89 -28.64 -18.96
C PHE A 703 23.24 -28.00 -18.58
N LEU A 704 24.06 -27.58 -19.56
CA LEU A 704 25.35 -26.93 -19.31
C LEU A 704 25.21 -25.44 -18.91
N ASN A 705 24.10 -24.79 -19.23
CA ASN A 705 23.82 -23.37 -18.93
C ASN A 705 22.98 -23.18 -17.70
#